data_28287fb65b503afae6171f9be4dbdb21
#
_entry.id   28287fb65b503afae6171f9be4dbdb21
#
_cell.length_a   1.000
_cell.length_b   1.000
_cell.length_c   1.000
_cell.angle_alpha   90.00
_cell.angle_beta   90.00
_cell.angle_gamma   90.00
#
_symmetry.space_group_name_H-M   'P 1'
#
loop_
_entity.id
_entity.type
_entity.pdbx_description
1 polymer ?
#
loop_
_entity_poly.entity_id
_entity_poly.type
_entity_poly.pdbx_seq_one_letter_code
_entity_poly.pdbx_strand_id
1 'polypeptide(L)'
;MTDETEKINVYGARVHNLKDIDVEIPRNSLTVITGLSGSGKSSLAFDTIFAEGQRRYIETFSAYARNFLGGMERPDVDKITGLSPVISIEQKTTNKNPRSTVGTTTEIYDYLRLLFARAGTAYSYLSGEKMVKYTEEQIIDLILRDYAGKRIMLLAPLVRTRKGHYKDLFEQVRKKGYLYVRVDGEVREVMHGMKLDRYKNHDIEVVVDKLAVSDKDDKRLTQSVATAMTQGEGLLMVLDVATNTVRHYSKRLMCPVTGLSYREPAPHNFSFNSPQGACPRCKGLGFVNLIDVDKVIPDRSLSIYEGAIIPLGKYKNAMIFWQIAALLEKYEATLKTPVSELPDEAIDEILHGSDERIKIKSTLLHSSSDYFTTFEGLVKYIQMLQESDASATQQKWAEQFAKTAVCPDCGGARLNREALSFRIHDKNIYELATMDISELYDWMLHVEEHLDGKQLRIAEEILKEIRTRLKFLLDVGLDYLSLNRSSVTLSGGESQRIRLATQIGSQLVNVLYILDEPSIGLHQRDNIRLINSLKELRDMGNTVIVVEHDRDMMLNADYVVDMGPKAGRLGGEVVFAGTPGEMLKTHTLTSQYLNGEMKIEIPAVRRQGNGKSLWLRGASGNNLKGVDVEFPLGRFICVTGVSGSGKSTLINDTLQPILSQHFYRSLRDPLPYTAIEGLEYIDKVVDVDQSPLGRTPRSNPATYTGVFSDIRSLFVELPESKIRGYKAGRFSFNVSGGRCEACGGNGYKTIEMNFLPDVLVPCEVCHGKRYNRETLEVRFKGKSIADVLDMTINRAVEFFENVPQILNKIKVLQEVGLGYIKLGQPSTTLSGGESQRVKLATELSKRDTGKTLYILDEPTTGLHFEDIRVLLTVLNRLVDKGNTVIVIEHNMDVIKAADYLIDMGPEGGRGGGRLLCSGTPEEVAQCPEGYTARFLREELARQ
;
A
#
# COMPACT_ATOMS: atom_id res chain seq x y z
N MET A 1 -44.74 10.88 21.98
CA MET A 1 -44.10 11.21 20.68
C MET A 1 -42.61 11.56 20.83
N THR A 2 -42.05 11.49 22.04
CA THR A 2 -40.62 11.85 22.34
C THR A 2 -39.65 10.66 22.34
N ASP A 3 -40.15 9.43 22.31
CA ASP A 3 -39.29 8.22 22.47
C ASP A 3 -38.76 7.61 21.16
N GLU A 4 -39.39 7.87 20.01
CA GLU A 4 -38.97 7.32 18.71
C GLU A 4 -37.76 8.05 18.07
N THR A 5 -37.43 9.25 18.54
CA THR A 5 -36.34 10.08 17.99
C THR A 5 -34.99 9.85 18.68
N GLU A 6 -34.97 9.19 19.84
CA GLU A 6 -33.75 8.92 20.59
C GLU A 6 -33.09 7.56 20.30
N LYS A 7 -33.75 6.73 19.47
CA LYS A 7 -33.27 5.38 19.12
C LYS A 7 -33.31 5.14 17.61
N ILE A 8 -32.42 4.28 17.15
CA ILE A 8 -32.49 3.61 15.84
C ILE A 8 -33.27 2.32 16.07
N ASN A 9 -34.45 2.19 15.46
CA ASN A 9 -35.28 1.00 15.57
C ASN A 9 -35.26 0.24 14.24
N VAL A 10 -34.85 -1.02 14.27
CA VAL A 10 -34.89 -1.95 13.15
C VAL A 10 -35.98 -2.96 13.43
N TYR A 11 -36.91 -3.14 12.48
CA TYR A 11 -38.04 -4.04 12.59
C TYR A 11 -38.02 -5.06 11.44
N GLY A 12 -38.10 -6.34 11.79
CA GLY A 12 -38.25 -7.42 10.83
C GLY A 12 -37.07 -7.60 9.90
N ALA A 13 -35.83 -7.54 10.39
CA ALA A 13 -34.65 -7.76 9.56
C ALA A 13 -34.44 -9.22 9.21
N ARG A 14 -34.34 -9.54 7.90
CA ARG A 14 -34.25 -10.91 7.35
C ARG A 14 -33.08 -11.08 6.37
N VAL A 15 -32.15 -10.13 6.34
CA VAL A 15 -31.00 -10.18 5.43
C VAL A 15 -30.09 -11.35 5.78
N HIS A 16 -29.70 -12.14 4.79
CA HIS A 16 -28.84 -13.32 4.91
C HIS A 16 -29.35 -14.38 5.91
N ASN A 17 -28.74 -14.45 7.08
CA ASN A 17 -29.09 -15.40 8.12
C ASN A 17 -29.93 -14.81 9.27
N LEU A 18 -30.29 -13.54 9.19
CA LEU A 18 -31.13 -12.88 10.19
C LEU A 18 -32.55 -13.49 10.20
N LYS A 19 -33.07 -13.71 11.39
CA LYS A 19 -34.33 -14.43 11.61
C LYS A 19 -35.45 -13.50 12.02
N ASP A 20 -35.84 -12.56 11.17
CA ASP A 20 -36.94 -11.64 11.40
C ASP A 20 -36.78 -10.89 12.74
N ILE A 21 -35.58 -10.24 12.90
CA ILE A 21 -35.22 -9.67 14.18
C ILE A 21 -35.62 -8.21 14.32
N ASP A 22 -36.03 -7.88 15.56
CA ASP A 22 -36.21 -6.50 15.98
C ASP A 22 -35.07 -6.08 16.91
N VAL A 23 -34.50 -4.90 16.70
CA VAL A 23 -33.47 -4.35 17.58
C VAL A 23 -33.58 -2.84 17.72
N GLU A 24 -33.37 -2.37 18.94
CA GLU A 24 -33.33 -0.95 19.28
C GLU A 24 -31.91 -0.56 19.66
N ILE A 25 -31.36 0.49 19.06
CA ILE A 25 -30.01 0.99 19.30
C ILE A 25 -30.12 2.46 19.74
N PRO A 26 -29.60 2.84 20.91
CA PRO A 26 -29.61 4.23 21.35
C PRO A 26 -28.82 5.14 20.40
N ARG A 27 -29.32 6.32 20.14
CA ARG A 27 -28.56 7.38 19.41
C ARG A 27 -27.60 8.06 20.37
N ASN A 28 -26.62 8.76 19.79
CA ASN A 28 -25.55 9.45 20.54
C ASN A 28 -24.84 8.52 21.54
N SER A 29 -24.63 7.27 21.14
CA SER A 29 -24.03 6.22 21.95
C SER A 29 -22.98 5.46 21.18
N LEU A 30 -22.05 4.83 21.91
CA LEU A 30 -21.12 3.85 21.40
C LEU A 30 -21.76 2.46 21.59
N THR A 31 -22.25 1.86 20.51
CA THR A 31 -22.88 0.55 20.53
C THR A 31 -21.95 -0.49 19.92
N VAL A 32 -21.72 -1.60 20.62
CA VAL A 32 -20.93 -2.72 20.11
C VAL A 32 -21.88 -3.87 19.70
N ILE A 33 -21.76 -4.34 18.45
CA ILE A 33 -22.43 -5.55 17.95
C ILE A 33 -21.41 -6.68 17.99
N THR A 34 -21.68 -7.69 18.81
CA THR A 34 -20.79 -8.84 19.03
C THR A 34 -21.47 -10.17 18.81
N GLY A 35 -20.76 -11.28 18.99
CA GLY A 35 -21.23 -12.66 18.83
C GLY A 35 -20.31 -13.51 17.98
N LEU A 36 -20.58 -14.80 17.83
CA LEU A 36 -19.77 -15.74 17.06
C LEU A 36 -19.54 -15.32 15.61
N SER A 37 -18.43 -15.76 15.01
CA SER A 37 -18.21 -15.58 13.56
C SER A 37 -19.36 -16.22 12.78
N GLY A 38 -19.97 -15.47 11.84
CA GLY A 38 -21.13 -15.93 11.08
C GLY A 38 -22.47 -15.90 11.85
N SER A 39 -22.56 -15.24 13.01
CA SER A 39 -23.81 -15.07 13.76
C SER A 39 -24.79 -14.05 13.17
N GLY A 40 -24.35 -13.22 12.20
CA GLY A 40 -25.20 -12.19 11.55
C GLY A 40 -24.86 -10.75 11.91
N LYS A 41 -23.77 -10.49 12.62
CA LYS A 41 -23.31 -9.14 13.00
C LYS A 41 -23.19 -8.18 11.82
N SER A 42 -22.40 -8.59 10.82
CA SER A 42 -22.19 -7.77 9.61
C SER A 42 -23.47 -7.63 8.80
N SER A 43 -24.31 -8.68 8.77
CA SER A 43 -25.62 -8.62 8.12
C SER A 43 -26.54 -7.58 8.76
N LEU A 44 -26.50 -7.41 10.10
CA LEU A 44 -27.26 -6.36 10.78
C LEU A 44 -26.63 -4.99 10.56
N ALA A 45 -25.32 -4.84 10.80
CA ALA A 45 -24.64 -3.54 10.79
C ALA A 45 -24.51 -2.97 9.36
N PHE A 46 -23.96 -3.77 8.42
CA PHE A 46 -23.63 -3.30 7.09
C PHE A 46 -24.71 -3.60 6.06
N ASP A 47 -25.18 -4.85 5.97
CA ASP A 47 -26.13 -5.24 4.92
C ASP A 47 -27.58 -4.80 5.23
N THR A 48 -27.88 -4.38 6.48
CA THR A 48 -29.20 -3.87 6.88
C THR A 48 -29.15 -2.36 7.20
N ILE A 49 -28.47 -1.96 8.29
CA ILE A 49 -28.51 -0.56 8.79
C ILE A 49 -27.80 0.38 7.83
N PHE A 50 -26.53 0.05 7.47
CA PHE A 50 -25.76 0.89 6.54
C PHE A 50 -26.40 0.92 5.15
N ALA A 51 -26.78 -0.23 4.60
CA ALA A 51 -27.38 -0.32 3.28
C ALA A 51 -28.64 0.52 3.15
N GLU A 52 -29.54 0.47 4.15
CA GLU A 52 -30.75 1.30 4.15
C GLU A 52 -30.43 2.79 4.33
N GLY A 53 -29.47 3.15 5.18
CA GLY A 53 -29.04 4.54 5.35
C GLY A 53 -28.43 5.12 4.08
N GLN A 54 -27.57 4.36 3.38
CA GLN A 54 -26.98 4.74 2.11
C GLN A 54 -28.04 4.84 1.00
N ARG A 55 -28.97 3.90 0.93
CA ARG A 55 -30.09 3.92 -0.02
C ARG A 55 -30.92 5.19 0.12
N ARG A 56 -31.32 5.56 1.36
CA ARG A 56 -32.05 6.81 1.64
C ARG A 56 -31.25 8.05 1.26
N TYR A 57 -29.96 8.06 1.48
CA TYR A 57 -29.09 9.18 1.08
C TYR A 57 -29.05 9.33 -0.44
N ILE A 58 -28.89 8.24 -1.19
CA ILE A 58 -28.91 8.23 -2.66
C ILE A 58 -30.27 8.66 -3.21
N GLU A 59 -31.37 8.32 -2.54
CA GLU A 59 -32.71 8.78 -2.95
C GLU A 59 -32.89 10.29 -2.90
N THR A 60 -32.10 11.01 -2.13
CA THR A 60 -32.12 12.50 -2.11
C THR A 60 -31.50 13.12 -3.36
N PHE A 61 -30.76 12.36 -4.17
CA PHE A 61 -30.12 12.87 -5.36
C PHE A 61 -31.09 13.05 -6.53
N SER A 62 -30.71 13.85 -7.52
CA SER A 62 -31.47 14.02 -8.75
C SER A 62 -31.63 12.68 -9.48
N ALA A 63 -32.68 12.55 -10.29
CA ALA A 63 -32.94 11.35 -11.09
C ALA A 63 -31.76 10.99 -12.01
N TYR A 64 -31.04 11.98 -12.54
CA TYR A 64 -29.84 11.77 -13.35
C TYR A 64 -28.71 11.14 -12.52
N ALA A 65 -28.43 11.70 -11.35
CA ALA A 65 -27.39 11.16 -10.47
C ALA A 65 -27.72 9.73 -9.98
N ARG A 66 -29.00 9.46 -9.65
CA ARG A 66 -29.47 8.11 -9.28
C ARG A 66 -29.28 7.08 -10.39
N ASN A 67 -29.61 7.45 -11.63
CA ASN A 67 -29.40 6.55 -12.78
C ASN A 67 -27.91 6.28 -13.05
N PHE A 68 -27.05 7.26 -12.77
CA PHE A 68 -25.61 7.13 -12.93
C PHE A 68 -24.96 6.28 -11.82
N LEU A 69 -25.45 6.42 -10.58
CA LEU A 69 -24.95 5.67 -9.41
C LEU A 69 -25.51 4.24 -9.32
N GLY A 70 -26.53 3.90 -10.11
CA GLY A 70 -27.26 2.63 -10.03
C GLY A 70 -28.30 2.62 -8.90
N GLY A 71 -29.42 1.92 -9.12
CA GLY A 71 -30.41 1.70 -8.08
C GLY A 71 -29.91 0.72 -7.02
N MET A 72 -29.87 1.12 -5.75
CA MET A 72 -29.61 0.18 -4.65
C MET A 72 -30.87 -0.60 -4.31
N GLU A 73 -30.77 -1.91 -4.20
CA GLU A 73 -31.86 -2.74 -3.71
C GLU A 73 -32.12 -2.43 -2.23
N ARG A 74 -33.39 -2.40 -1.85
CA ARG A 74 -33.78 -2.24 -0.46
C ARG A 74 -33.40 -3.53 0.30
N PRO A 75 -32.71 -3.42 1.45
CA PRO A 75 -32.49 -4.60 2.29
C PRO A 75 -33.82 -5.24 2.73
N ASP A 76 -33.82 -6.55 2.94
CA ASP A 76 -34.99 -7.29 3.43
C ASP A 76 -35.25 -6.96 4.90
N VAL A 77 -35.98 -5.87 5.11
CA VAL A 77 -36.33 -5.32 6.42
C VAL A 77 -37.70 -4.62 6.32
N ASP A 78 -38.53 -4.79 7.31
CA ASP A 78 -39.86 -4.19 7.31
C ASP A 78 -39.76 -2.66 7.41
N LYS A 79 -39.06 -2.17 8.44
CA LYS A 79 -38.90 -0.73 8.68
C LYS A 79 -37.66 -0.43 9.49
N ILE A 80 -36.97 0.69 9.17
CA ILE A 80 -35.93 1.27 10.04
C ILE A 80 -36.29 2.73 10.30
N THR A 81 -36.26 3.15 11.56
CA THR A 81 -36.50 4.54 11.96
C THR A 81 -35.29 5.10 12.72
N GLY A 82 -35.21 6.42 12.86
CA GLY A 82 -34.17 7.10 13.60
C GLY A 82 -32.79 7.15 12.93
N LEU A 83 -32.65 6.77 11.63
CA LEU A 83 -31.37 6.83 10.92
C LEU A 83 -30.93 8.29 10.66
N SER A 84 -29.71 8.59 11.05
CA SER A 84 -28.92 9.76 10.58
C SER A 84 -28.18 9.44 9.28
N PRO A 85 -27.57 10.42 8.60
CA PRO A 85 -26.62 10.15 7.54
C PRO A 85 -25.57 9.14 7.99
N VAL A 86 -25.26 8.13 7.18
CA VAL A 86 -24.44 7.00 7.57
C VAL A 86 -23.09 7.00 6.86
N ILE A 87 -22.03 6.73 7.62
CA ILE A 87 -20.65 6.56 7.13
C ILE A 87 -20.13 5.21 7.58
N SER A 88 -19.64 4.40 6.64
CA SER A 88 -19.02 3.12 6.92
C SER A 88 -17.51 3.22 6.85
N ILE A 89 -16.82 2.60 7.80
CA ILE A 89 -15.36 2.50 7.86
C ILE A 89 -14.99 1.02 7.90
N GLU A 90 -14.85 0.44 6.70
CA GLU A 90 -14.50 -0.96 6.51
C GLU A 90 -12.99 -1.17 6.37
N GLN A 91 -12.52 -2.40 6.60
CA GLN A 91 -11.11 -2.78 6.48
C GLN A 91 -10.61 -2.88 5.04
N LYS A 92 -11.48 -3.04 4.05
CA LYS A 92 -11.07 -3.29 2.67
C LYS A 92 -10.24 -2.12 2.14
N THR A 93 -8.97 -2.36 1.87
CA THR A 93 -8.08 -1.42 1.18
C THR A 93 -8.45 -1.39 -0.30
N THR A 94 -9.23 -0.40 -0.69
CA THR A 94 -9.63 -0.22 -2.10
C THR A 94 -8.60 0.56 -2.92
N ASN A 95 -7.66 1.25 -2.25
CA ASN A 95 -6.73 2.13 -2.93
C ASN A 95 -5.46 1.39 -3.39
N LYS A 96 -5.42 1.03 -4.67
CA LYS A 96 -4.26 0.43 -5.34
C LYS A 96 -3.34 1.46 -6.01
N ASN A 97 -3.63 2.75 -5.86
CA ASN A 97 -2.86 3.79 -6.51
C ASN A 97 -1.50 3.98 -5.83
N PRO A 98 -0.36 3.72 -6.50
CA PRO A 98 0.97 3.86 -5.91
C PRO A 98 1.34 5.31 -5.56
N ARG A 99 0.58 6.28 -6.04
CA ARG A 99 0.76 7.70 -5.73
C ARG A 99 0.01 8.15 -4.48
N SER A 100 -0.90 7.34 -3.95
CA SER A 100 -1.60 7.64 -2.71
C SER A 100 -0.69 7.39 -1.51
N THR A 101 -0.62 8.35 -0.60
CA THR A 101 0.17 8.29 0.63
C THR A 101 -0.68 8.63 1.84
N VAL A 102 -0.19 8.33 3.04
CA VAL A 102 -0.84 8.75 4.29
C VAL A 102 -1.13 10.25 4.26
N GLY A 103 -0.15 11.08 3.89
CA GLY A 103 -0.30 12.53 3.83
C GLY A 103 -1.36 13.03 2.85
N THR A 104 -1.52 12.35 1.69
CA THR A 104 -2.57 12.73 0.71
C THR A 104 -3.95 12.22 1.12
N THR A 105 -4.03 11.08 1.80
CA THR A 105 -5.30 10.52 2.28
C THR A 105 -5.87 11.33 3.44
N THR A 106 -4.99 11.88 4.30
CA THR A 106 -5.36 12.71 5.46
C THR A 106 -5.45 14.20 5.15
N GLU A 107 -5.19 14.60 3.90
CA GLU A 107 -5.11 15.99 3.44
C GLU A 107 -3.98 16.82 4.09
N ILE A 108 -3.22 16.25 5.02
CA ILE A 108 -2.11 16.96 5.69
C ILE A 108 -1.07 17.44 4.68
N TYR A 109 -0.79 16.62 3.65
CA TYR A 109 0.15 16.98 2.60
C TYR A 109 -0.32 18.19 1.79
N ASP A 110 -1.62 18.42 1.65
CA ASP A 110 -2.19 19.58 0.95
C ASP A 110 -1.95 20.86 1.75
N TYR A 111 -2.08 20.80 3.07
CA TYR A 111 -1.72 21.91 3.94
C TYR A 111 -0.20 22.16 3.98
N LEU A 112 0.63 21.11 3.97
CA LEU A 112 2.08 21.26 3.84
C LEU A 112 2.46 21.97 2.54
N ARG A 113 1.88 21.57 1.39
CA ARG A 113 2.10 22.24 0.11
C ARG A 113 1.74 23.73 0.16
N LEU A 114 0.63 24.05 0.81
CA LEU A 114 0.19 25.43 1.00
C LEU A 114 1.17 26.20 1.89
N LEU A 115 1.62 25.59 2.99
CA LEU A 115 2.58 26.16 3.93
C LEU A 115 3.92 26.48 3.22
N PHE A 116 4.48 25.54 2.45
CA PHE A 116 5.71 25.75 1.71
C PHE A 116 5.58 26.81 0.61
N ALA A 117 4.43 26.85 -0.08
CA ALA A 117 4.17 27.85 -1.12
C ALA A 117 4.03 29.27 -0.54
N ARG A 118 3.59 29.43 0.70
CA ARG A 118 3.29 30.74 1.29
C ARG A 118 4.37 31.22 2.28
N ALA A 119 4.95 30.34 3.04
CA ALA A 119 5.91 30.64 4.10
C ALA A 119 7.31 30.06 3.85
N GLY A 120 7.50 29.22 2.84
CA GLY A 120 8.78 28.58 2.53
C GLY A 120 9.82 29.56 2.02
N THR A 121 11.06 29.42 2.46
CA THR A 121 12.21 30.18 1.97
C THR A 121 12.92 29.36 0.89
N ALA A 122 13.13 29.99 -0.29
CA ALA A 122 13.79 29.34 -1.43
C ALA A 122 15.32 29.44 -1.32
N TYR A 123 16.00 28.36 -1.65
CA TYR A 123 17.46 28.25 -1.77
C TYR A 123 17.86 27.78 -3.17
N SER A 124 19.01 28.15 -3.65
CA SER A 124 19.55 27.69 -4.93
C SER A 124 20.08 26.26 -4.79
N TYR A 125 19.61 25.32 -5.59
CA TYR A 125 20.16 23.95 -5.60
C TYR A 125 21.57 23.84 -6.20
N LEU A 126 22.09 24.95 -6.82
CA LEU A 126 23.44 24.99 -7.37
C LEU A 126 24.46 25.53 -6.36
N SER A 127 24.10 26.57 -5.60
CA SER A 127 25.02 27.27 -4.69
C SER A 127 24.66 27.14 -3.20
N GLY A 128 23.47 26.68 -2.88
CA GLY A 128 22.96 26.67 -1.49
C GLY A 128 22.53 28.03 -0.95
N GLU A 129 22.73 29.10 -1.72
CA GLU A 129 22.42 30.46 -1.29
C GLU A 129 20.93 30.74 -1.28
N LYS A 130 20.49 31.59 -0.32
CA LYS A 130 19.10 32.05 -0.22
C LYS A 130 18.74 32.86 -1.47
N MET A 131 17.61 32.53 -2.06
CA MET A 131 17.08 33.27 -3.21
C MET A 131 16.39 34.55 -2.75
N VAL A 132 16.55 35.58 -3.58
CA VAL A 132 16.01 36.90 -3.33
C VAL A 132 15.08 37.35 -4.45
N LYS A 133 14.12 38.17 -4.07
CA LYS A 133 13.20 38.84 -4.97
C LYS A 133 13.26 40.30 -4.70
N TYR A 134 13.54 41.11 -5.73
CA TYR A 134 13.66 42.55 -5.59
C TYR A 134 12.52 43.29 -6.30
N THR A 135 12.07 44.40 -5.74
CA THR A 135 11.29 45.39 -6.48
C THR A 135 12.19 46.20 -7.41
N GLU A 136 11.63 46.88 -8.41
CA GLU A 136 12.39 47.75 -9.30
C GLU A 136 13.14 48.86 -8.53
N GLU A 137 12.50 49.46 -7.54
CA GLU A 137 13.07 50.47 -6.66
C GLU A 137 14.30 49.93 -5.90
N GLN A 138 14.16 48.75 -5.29
CA GLN A 138 15.27 48.07 -4.59
C GLN A 138 16.43 47.74 -5.54
N ILE A 139 16.14 47.34 -6.77
CA ILE A 139 17.17 47.04 -7.79
C ILE A 139 17.92 48.31 -8.11
N ILE A 140 17.23 49.47 -8.30
CA ILE A 140 17.82 50.75 -8.59
C ILE A 140 18.69 51.19 -7.42
N ASP A 141 18.20 51.12 -6.15
CA ASP A 141 18.95 51.47 -4.97
C ASP A 141 20.23 50.62 -4.82
N LEU A 142 20.15 49.32 -5.08
CA LEU A 142 21.29 48.41 -5.05
C LEU A 142 22.31 48.76 -6.13
N ILE A 143 21.87 49.10 -7.36
CA ILE A 143 22.75 49.49 -8.45
C ILE A 143 23.44 50.81 -8.12
N LEU A 144 22.74 51.81 -7.61
CA LEU A 144 23.30 53.09 -7.15
C LEU A 144 24.34 52.88 -6.06
N ARG A 145 24.07 52.03 -5.07
CA ARG A 145 24.98 51.77 -3.97
C ARG A 145 26.23 50.97 -4.38
N ASP A 146 26.06 49.88 -5.14
CA ASP A 146 27.12 48.90 -5.39
C ASP A 146 28.00 49.28 -6.61
N TYR A 147 27.50 50.16 -7.51
CA TYR A 147 28.18 50.57 -8.75
C TYR A 147 28.42 52.09 -8.84
N ALA A 148 28.32 52.82 -7.73
CA ALA A 148 28.60 54.27 -7.73
C ALA A 148 29.95 54.58 -8.37
N GLY A 149 29.96 55.47 -9.38
CA GLY A 149 31.16 55.87 -10.12
C GLY A 149 31.72 54.86 -11.11
N LYS A 150 31.10 53.73 -11.30
CA LYS A 150 31.49 52.67 -12.25
C LYS A 150 30.72 52.74 -13.56
N ARG A 151 31.37 52.23 -14.63
CA ARG A 151 30.72 52.00 -15.91
C ARG A 151 30.10 50.62 -15.94
N ILE A 152 28.80 50.56 -16.20
CA ILE A 152 28.03 49.31 -16.26
C ILE A 152 27.33 49.15 -17.61
N MET A 153 26.98 47.88 -17.94
CA MET A 153 26.02 47.54 -18.98
C MET A 153 24.82 46.86 -18.36
N LEU A 154 23.65 47.35 -18.72
CA LEU A 154 22.37 46.70 -18.37
C LEU A 154 22.02 45.71 -19.46
N LEU A 155 21.91 44.42 -19.07
CA LEU A 155 21.67 43.33 -19.98
C LEU A 155 20.31 42.69 -19.66
N ALA A 156 19.55 42.36 -20.70
CA ALA A 156 18.33 41.57 -20.54
C ALA A 156 18.53 40.18 -21.15
N PRO A 157 18.43 39.07 -20.36
CA PRO A 157 18.60 37.71 -20.85
C PRO A 157 17.42 37.31 -21.72
N LEU A 158 17.69 36.87 -22.97
CA LEU A 158 16.68 36.39 -23.93
C LEU A 158 16.72 34.86 -24.08
N VAL A 159 17.90 34.26 -24.02
CA VAL A 159 18.12 32.81 -24.14
C VAL A 159 19.11 32.38 -23.07
N ARG A 160 18.80 31.24 -22.38
CA ARG A 160 19.69 30.63 -21.39
C ARG A 160 19.85 29.15 -21.69
N THR A 161 21.10 28.75 -21.92
CA THR A 161 21.56 27.35 -22.06
C THR A 161 20.67 26.50 -22.99
N ARG A 162 20.38 27.06 -24.19
CA ARG A 162 19.55 26.36 -25.18
C ARG A 162 20.26 26.24 -26.52
N LYS A 163 20.08 25.10 -27.19
CA LYS A 163 20.58 24.87 -28.56
C LYS A 163 19.74 25.64 -29.56
N GLY A 164 20.38 26.19 -30.60
CA GLY A 164 19.69 26.88 -31.67
C GLY A 164 20.60 27.83 -32.46
N HIS A 165 20.21 28.19 -33.69
CA HIS A 165 21.00 29.14 -34.53
C HIS A 165 20.57 30.59 -34.33
N TYR A 166 19.39 30.85 -33.74
CA TYR A 166 18.86 32.14 -33.27
C TYR A 166 18.83 33.30 -34.29
N LYS A 167 18.86 33.01 -35.58
CA LYS A 167 18.83 34.03 -36.63
C LYS A 167 17.66 35.00 -36.52
N ASP A 168 16.45 34.45 -36.29
CA ASP A 168 15.23 35.25 -36.19
C ASP A 168 15.22 36.12 -34.92
N LEU A 169 15.79 35.63 -33.83
CA LEU A 169 15.93 36.39 -32.60
C LEU A 169 16.84 37.62 -32.80
N PHE A 170 17.99 37.48 -33.45
CA PHE A 170 18.88 38.59 -33.73
C PHE A 170 18.24 39.63 -34.65
N GLU A 171 17.48 39.22 -35.65
CA GLU A 171 16.72 40.13 -36.50
C GLU A 171 15.62 40.87 -35.72
N GLN A 172 14.95 40.23 -34.76
CA GLN A 172 13.99 40.89 -33.87
C GLN A 172 14.67 41.90 -32.95
N VAL A 173 15.82 41.56 -32.34
CA VAL A 173 16.62 42.44 -31.50
C VAL A 173 17.05 43.68 -32.30
N ARG A 174 17.52 43.51 -33.55
CA ARG A 174 17.88 44.60 -34.44
C ARG A 174 16.71 45.48 -34.81
N LYS A 175 15.55 44.90 -35.13
CA LYS A 175 14.33 45.68 -35.45
C LYS A 175 13.83 46.51 -34.27
N LYS A 176 14.09 46.06 -33.02
CA LYS A 176 13.77 46.82 -31.80
C LYS A 176 14.80 47.95 -31.51
N GLY A 177 15.84 48.10 -32.34
CA GLY A 177 16.83 49.17 -32.23
C GLY A 177 18.02 48.88 -31.31
N TYR A 178 18.20 47.65 -30.84
CA TYR A 178 19.35 47.29 -30.04
C TYR A 178 20.57 46.99 -30.92
N LEU A 179 21.72 47.58 -30.57
CA LEU A 179 22.94 47.46 -31.35
C LEU A 179 23.84 46.32 -30.90
N TYR A 180 23.77 45.94 -29.65
CA TYR A 180 24.69 44.95 -29.06
C TYR A 180 23.94 43.82 -28.34
N VAL A 181 24.50 42.63 -28.44
CA VAL A 181 24.13 41.47 -27.66
C VAL A 181 25.39 40.91 -27.00
N ARG A 182 25.22 40.26 -25.86
CA ARG A 182 26.26 39.44 -25.25
C ARG A 182 25.88 37.99 -25.54
N VAL A 183 26.80 37.26 -26.19
CA VAL A 183 26.62 35.85 -26.58
C VAL A 183 27.74 35.06 -25.93
N ASP A 184 27.38 34.07 -25.11
CA ASP A 184 28.31 33.15 -24.43
C ASP A 184 29.40 33.92 -23.64
N GLY A 185 29.03 35.07 -23.06
CA GLY A 185 29.94 35.90 -22.28
C GLY A 185 30.66 37.02 -23.06
N GLU A 186 30.55 37.07 -24.40
CA GLU A 186 31.18 38.07 -25.24
C GLU A 186 30.16 39.07 -25.81
N VAL A 187 30.48 40.38 -25.68
CA VAL A 187 29.64 41.43 -26.27
C VAL A 187 29.95 41.57 -27.75
N ARG A 188 28.93 41.41 -28.61
CA ARG A 188 29.04 41.49 -30.06
C ARG A 188 28.02 42.46 -30.64
N GLU A 189 28.35 43.10 -31.76
CA GLU A 189 27.41 43.91 -32.51
C GLU A 189 26.42 43.02 -33.27
N VAL A 190 25.13 43.40 -33.30
CA VAL A 190 24.09 42.65 -33.99
C VAL A 190 24.12 42.95 -35.48
N MET A 191 24.63 42.02 -36.26
CA MET A 191 24.73 42.18 -37.74
C MET A 191 23.54 41.50 -38.44
N HIS A 192 23.23 41.96 -39.65
CA HIS A 192 22.26 41.33 -40.50
C HIS A 192 22.67 39.87 -40.82
N GLY A 193 21.75 38.93 -40.61
CA GLY A 193 22.02 37.52 -40.90
C GLY A 193 22.85 36.78 -39.84
N MET A 194 23.14 37.42 -38.69
CA MET A 194 23.85 36.76 -37.57
C MET A 194 23.19 35.46 -37.14
N LYS A 195 24.00 34.40 -36.98
CA LYS A 195 23.59 33.07 -36.56
C LYS A 195 24.65 32.39 -35.69
N LEU A 196 24.22 31.52 -34.82
CA LEU A 196 25.08 30.73 -33.92
C LEU A 196 25.08 29.24 -34.32
N ASP A 197 25.96 28.47 -33.70
CA ASP A 197 26.04 27.01 -33.92
C ASP A 197 24.80 26.33 -33.38
N ARG A 198 24.02 25.64 -34.25
CA ARG A 198 22.77 24.98 -33.90
C ARG A 198 22.89 23.90 -32.83
N TYR A 199 24.04 23.27 -32.70
CA TYR A 199 24.24 22.11 -31.87
C TYR A 199 24.82 22.41 -30.48
N LYS A 200 25.27 23.67 -30.26
CA LYS A 200 25.79 24.15 -28.97
C LYS A 200 24.71 24.85 -28.17
N ASN A 201 24.84 24.77 -26.84
CA ASN A 201 24.04 25.59 -25.95
C ASN A 201 24.56 27.00 -25.94
N HIS A 202 23.68 27.99 -26.01
CA HIS A 202 24.02 29.41 -26.04
C HIS A 202 23.28 30.18 -24.95
N ASP A 203 23.95 31.18 -24.40
CA ASP A 203 23.38 32.21 -23.56
C ASP A 203 23.41 33.52 -24.34
N ILE A 204 22.25 34.19 -24.48
CA ILE A 204 22.11 35.41 -25.27
C ILE A 204 21.41 36.45 -24.42
N GLU A 205 22.09 37.57 -24.20
CA GLU A 205 21.57 38.74 -23.50
C GLU A 205 21.61 39.95 -24.44
N VAL A 206 20.54 40.75 -24.43
CA VAL A 206 20.54 42.04 -25.16
C VAL A 206 21.13 43.14 -24.28
N VAL A 207 22.01 43.96 -24.82
CA VAL A 207 22.55 45.13 -24.14
C VAL A 207 21.53 46.26 -24.28
N VAL A 208 20.85 46.57 -23.18
CA VAL A 208 19.79 47.62 -23.18
C VAL A 208 20.40 49.01 -23.06
N ASP A 209 21.35 49.18 -22.16
CA ASP A 209 22.04 50.47 -22.02
C ASP A 209 23.49 50.28 -21.51
N LYS A 210 24.33 51.25 -21.81
CA LYS A 210 25.71 51.41 -21.30
C LYS A 210 25.81 52.75 -20.62
N LEU A 211 25.98 52.76 -19.30
CA LEU A 211 25.96 54.00 -18.53
C LEU A 211 27.03 53.99 -17.42
N ALA A 212 27.44 55.20 -17.00
CA ALA A 212 28.21 55.39 -15.80
C ALA A 212 27.27 55.79 -14.67
N VAL A 213 27.30 55.03 -13.57
CA VAL A 213 26.41 55.25 -12.44
C VAL A 213 26.83 56.51 -11.69
N SER A 214 25.97 57.53 -11.64
CA SER A 214 26.19 58.76 -10.88
C SER A 214 24.89 59.18 -10.21
N ASP A 215 24.98 59.82 -9.04
CA ASP A 215 23.84 60.32 -8.26
C ASP A 215 22.92 61.29 -9.02
N LYS A 216 23.36 61.80 -10.19
CA LYS A 216 22.61 62.78 -10.99
C LYS A 216 21.75 62.18 -12.12
N ASP A 217 21.93 60.89 -12.45
CA ASP A 217 21.27 60.27 -13.60
C ASP A 217 20.17 59.26 -13.22
N ASP A 218 19.51 59.43 -12.10
CA ASP A 218 18.50 58.56 -11.57
C ASP A 218 17.36 58.23 -12.55
N LYS A 219 16.88 59.24 -13.33
CA LYS A 219 15.79 59.01 -14.30
C LYS A 219 16.20 58.14 -15.47
N ARG A 220 17.45 58.24 -15.97
CA ARG A 220 17.92 57.39 -17.06
C ARG A 220 18.11 55.96 -16.60
N LEU A 221 18.73 55.79 -15.43
CA LEU A 221 18.90 54.49 -14.83
C LEU A 221 17.55 53.80 -14.60
N THR A 222 16.58 54.53 -14.06
CA THR A 222 15.21 54.01 -13.81
C THR A 222 14.55 53.55 -15.11
N GLN A 223 14.62 54.36 -16.19
CA GLN A 223 14.07 53.98 -17.49
C GLN A 223 14.79 52.79 -18.10
N SER A 224 16.11 52.74 -18.02
CA SER A 224 16.90 51.63 -18.57
C SER A 224 16.71 50.34 -17.80
N VAL A 225 16.57 50.37 -16.47
CA VAL A 225 16.20 49.23 -15.64
C VAL A 225 14.82 48.74 -16.01
N ALA A 226 13.82 49.61 -16.08
CA ALA A 226 12.44 49.20 -16.46
C ALA A 226 12.40 48.57 -17.86
N THR A 227 13.16 49.14 -18.82
CA THR A 227 13.27 48.59 -20.18
C THR A 227 13.94 47.20 -20.15
N ALA A 228 15.04 47.07 -19.44
CA ALA A 228 15.77 45.78 -19.33
C ALA A 228 14.93 44.72 -18.66
N MET A 229 14.22 45.07 -17.59
CA MET A 229 13.27 44.15 -16.91
C MET A 229 12.12 43.73 -17.82
N THR A 230 11.62 44.63 -18.66
CA THR A 230 10.56 44.29 -19.62
C THR A 230 11.07 43.33 -20.69
N GLN A 231 12.26 43.59 -21.29
CA GLN A 231 12.86 42.74 -22.32
C GLN A 231 13.31 41.38 -21.77
N GLY A 232 13.81 41.34 -20.52
CA GLY A 232 14.24 40.12 -19.82
C GLY A 232 13.14 39.39 -19.03
N GLU A 233 11.87 39.76 -19.26
CA GLU A 233 10.73 39.16 -18.57
C GLU A 233 10.84 39.15 -17.04
N GLY A 234 11.29 40.25 -16.47
CA GLY A 234 11.52 40.45 -15.04
C GLY A 234 12.92 40.05 -14.56
N LEU A 235 13.84 39.79 -15.48
CA LEU A 235 15.25 39.50 -15.21
C LEU A 235 16.15 40.62 -15.76
N LEU A 236 17.13 41.00 -14.95
CA LEU A 236 18.13 41.99 -15.29
C LEU A 236 19.53 41.49 -14.91
N MET A 237 20.51 41.71 -15.77
CA MET A 237 21.93 41.47 -15.46
C MET A 237 22.66 42.79 -15.52
N VAL A 238 23.50 43.06 -14.56
CA VAL A 238 24.40 44.22 -14.53
C VAL A 238 25.82 43.71 -14.71
N LEU A 239 26.45 44.14 -15.78
CA LEU A 239 27.85 43.85 -16.10
C LEU A 239 28.71 45.04 -15.70
N ASP A 240 29.67 44.87 -14.79
CA ASP A 240 30.72 45.84 -14.51
C ASP A 240 31.76 45.75 -15.65
N VAL A 241 31.89 46.83 -16.41
CA VAL A 241 32.77 46.90 -17.62
C VAL A 241 34.26 46.76 -17.24
N ALA A 242 34.66 47.22 -16.06
CA ALA A 242 36.06 47.19 -15.63
C ALA A 242 36.51 45.77 -15.19
N THR A 243 35.63 45.04 -14.47
CA THR A 243 35.96 43.75 -13.90
C THR A 243 35.40 42.56 -14.69
N ASN A 244 34.56 42.86 -15.68
CA ASN A 244 33.77 41.86 -16.45
C ASN A 244 32.93 40.90 -15.54
N THR A 245 32.59 41.38 -14.35
CA THR A 245 31.74 40.62 -13.40
C THR A 245 30.28 40.93 -13.66
N VAL A 246 29.44 39.86 -13.58
CA VAL A 246 28.00 39.98 -13.79
C VAL A 246 27.28 39.72 -12.49
N ARG A 247 26.33 40.61 -12.15
CA ARG A 247 25.37 40.37 -11.07
C ARG A 247 23.94 40.35 -11.59
N HIS A 248 23.18 39.45 -11.07
CA HIS A 248 21.80 39.21 -11.51
C HIS A 248 20.80 39.84 -10.57
N TYR A 249 19.74 40.44 -11.10
CA TYR A 249 18.60 40.98 -10.36
C TYR A 249 17.29 40.49 -10.98
N SER A 250 16.30 40.29 -10.18
CA SER A 250 15.03 39.71 -10.63
C SER A 250 13.84 40.16 -9.78
N LYS A 251 12.73 40.35 -10.44
CA LYS A 251 11.40 40.42 -9.79
C LYS A 251 10.89 39.04 -9.38
N ARG A 252 11.52 37.97 -9.87
CA ARG A 252 11.25 36.57 -9.48
C ARG A 252 12.29 36.11 -8.47
N LEU A 253 11.99 35.01 -7.77
CA LEU A 253 12.97 34.35 -6.91
C LEU A 253 14.19 33.94 -7.74
N MET A 254 15.35 34.43 -7.38
CA MET A 254 16.59 34.19 -8.09
C MET A 254 17.80 34.16 -7.16
N CYS A 255 18.77 33.31 -7.48
CA CYS A 255 20.06 33.29 -6.83
C CYS A 255 20.90 34.48 -7.36
N PRO A 256 21.36 35.39 -6.50
CA PRO A 256 22.13 36.54 -6.95
C PRO A 256 23.52 36.17 -7.54
N VAL A 257 24.06 35.01 -7.16
CA VAL A 257 25.36 34.52 -7.60
C VAL A 257 25.29 33.78 -8.94
N THR A 258 24.39 32.81 -9.05
CA THR A 258 24.30 31.90 -10.21
C THR A 258 23.29 32.35 -11.26
N GLY A 259 22.42 33.30 -10.92
CA GLY A 259 21.33 33.75 -11.80
C GLY A 259 20.22 32.69 -12.00
N LEU A 260 20.30 31.53 -11.29
CA LEU A 260 19.23 30.52 -11.28
C LEU A 260 17.97 31.16 -10.75
N SER A 261 16.87 31.05 -11.48
CA SER A 261 15.58 31.63 -11.10
C SER A 261 14.50 30.53 -10.98
N TYR A 262 13.68 30.64 -9.96
CA TYR A 262 12.51 29.77 -9.76
C TYR A 262 11.24 30.51 -10.18
N ARG A 263 10.21 29.70 -10.50
CA ARG A 263 8.86 30.23 -10.69
C ARG A 263 8.28 30.72 -9.36
N GLU A 264 7.24 31.56 -9.44
CA GLU A 264 6.49 31.95 -8.24
C GLU A 264 5.97 30.67 -7.56
N PRO A 265 6.26 30.46 -6.26
CA PRO A 265 5.87 29.24 -5.57
C PRO A 265 4.35 29.16 -5.44
N ALA A 266 3.79 28.04 -5.89
CA ALA A 266 2.38 27.72 -5.79
C ALA A 266 2.22 26.28 -5.27
N PRO A 267 1.09 25.93 -4.61
CA PRO A 267 0.93 24.59 -4.02
C PRO A 267 1.16 23.42 -4.98
N HIS A 268 0.88 23.59 -6.26
CA HIS A 268 1.10 22.55 -7.26
C HIS A 268 2.59 22.30 -7.57
N ASN A 269 3.49 23.26 -7.29
CA ASN A 269 4.94 23.06 -7.43
C ASN A 269 5.51 22.09 -6.38
N PHE A 270 4.81 21.89 -5.26
CA PHE A 270 5.17 20.96 -4.18
C PHE A 270 4.39 19.67 -4.24
N SER A 271 3.65 19.42 -5.33
CA SER A 271 2.87 18.19 -5.52
C SER A 271 3.60 17.21 -6.42
N PHE A 272 3.84 16.01 -5.93
CA PHE A 272 4.37 14.91 -6.74
C PHE A 272 3.35 14.33 -7.73
N ASN A 273 2.07 14.72 -7.62
CA ASN A 273 1.01 14.40 -8.58
C ASN A 273 0.86 15.45 -9.70
N SER A 274 1.56 16.59 -9.57
CA SER A 274 1.58 17.66 -10.58
C SER A 274 2.84 17.54 -11.44
N PRO A 275 2.75 17.67 -12.78
CA PRO A 275 3.91 17.67 -13.65
C PRO A 275 4.96 18.77 -13.32
N GLN A 276 4.53 19.85 -12.65
CA GLN A 276 5.37 20.97 -12.27
C GLN A 276 6.19 20.70 -11.01
N GLY A 277 5.68 19.85 -10.09
CA GLY A 277 6.37 19.50 -8.85
C GLY A 277 7.02 18.13 -8.88
N ALA A 278 6.55 17.22 -9.71
CA ALA A 278 7.05 15.86 -9.79
C ALA A 278 8.48 15.76 -10.30
N CYS A 279 9.25 14.82 -9.77
CA CYS A 279 10.53 14.43 -10.33
C CYS A 279 10.35 13.96 -11.78
N PRO A 280 11.10 14.49 -12.74
CA PRO A 280 10.93 14.16 -14.16
C PRO A 280 11.24 12.70 -14.48
N ARG A 281 12.18 12.06 -13.75
CA ARG A 281 12.59 10.68 -13.98
C ARG A 281 11.55 9.67 -13.47
N CYS A 282 11.15 9.75 -12.21
CA CYS A 282 10.18 8.81 -11.62
C CYS A 282 8.73 9.28 -11.74
N LYS A 283 8.48 10.44 -12.35
CA LYS A 283 7.14 11.03 -12.54
C LYS A 283 6.30 11.05 -11.25
N GLY A 284 6.95 11.32 -10.11
CA GLY A 284 6.31 11.41 -8.80
C GLY A 284 6.13 10.10 -8.06
N LEU A 285 6.67 8.99 -8.54
CA LEU A 285 6.58 7.68 -7.87
C LEU A 285 7.59 7.51 -6.73
N GLY A 286 8.78 8.15 -6.84
CA GLY A 286 9.87 8.02 -5.86
C GLY A 286 10.79 6.82 -6.11
N PHE A 287 10.38 5.90 -6.95
CA PHE A 287 11.14 4.72 -7.35
C PHE A 287 11.11 4.53 -8.87
N VAL A 288 12.03 3.76 -9.37
CA VAL A 288 12.14 3.39 -10.79
C VAL A 288 12.39 1.89 -10.88
N ASN A 289 11.91 1.29 -11.94
CA ASN A 289 12.23 -0.09 -12.25
C ASN A 289 13.56 -0.11 -13.02
N LEU A 290 14.57 -0.65 -12.39
CA LEU A 290 15.87 -0.92 -13.01
C LEU A 290 15.95 -2.39 -13.39
N ILE A 291 16.69 -2.68 -14.44
CA ILE A 291 16.97 -4.08 -14.80
C ILE A 291 18.04 -4.62 -13.85
N ASP A 292 17.74 -5.75 -13.23
CA ASP A 292 18.64 -6.45 -12.31
C ASP A 292 19.58 -7.35 -13.11
N VAL A 293 20.85 -6.98 -13.11
CA VAL A 293 21.89 -7.69 -13.88
C VAL A 293 22.05 -9.14 -13.40
N ASP A 294 21.91 -9.39 -12.10
CA ASP A 294 22.03 -10.73 -11.53
C ASP A 294 20.86 -11.64 -11.93
N LYS A 295 19.69 -11.07 -12.20
CA LYS A 295 18.56 -11.81 -12.78
C LYS A 295 18.70 -12.01 -14.29
N VAL A 296 19.42 -11.11 -14.97
CA VAL A 296 19.71 -11.24 -16.42
C VAL A 296 20.80 -12.28 -16.66
N ILE A 297 21.85 -12.30 -15.81
CA ILE A 297 22.99 -13.21 -15.90
C ILE A 297 23.21 -13.86 -14.52
N PRO A 298 22.36 -14.83 -14.12
CA PRO A 298 22.45 -15.44 -12.80
C PRO A 298 23.62 -16.42 -12.65
N ASP A 299 24.07 -17.01 -13.74
CA ASP A 299 25.18 -17.97 -13.77
C ASP A 299 26.25 -17.53 -14.78
N ARG A 300 27.30 -16.93 -14.27
CA ARG A 300 28.42 -16.44 -15.07
C ARG A 300 29.38 -17.57 -15.53
N SER A 301 29.21 -18.78 -15.04
CA SER A 301 30.01 -19.92 -15.49
C SER A 301 29.57 -20.43 -16.87
N LEU A 302 28.36 -20.10 -17.29
CA LEU A 302 27.80 -20.41 -18.59
C LEU A 302 28.26 -19.41 -19.65
N SER A 303 28.35 -19.87 -20.89
CA SER A 303 28.55 -19.01 -22.05
C SER A 303 27.22 -18.43 -22.58
N ILE A 304 27.28 -17.34 -23.35
CA ILE A 304 26.10 -16.74 -24.00
C ILE A 304 25.46 -17.77 -24.96
N TYR A 305 26.26 -18.60 -25.58
CA TYR A 305 25.78 -19.68 -26.46
C TYR A 305 24.93 -20.71 -25.69
N GLU A 306 25.31 -21.04 -24.48
CA GLU A 306 24.62 -22.00 -23.61
C GLU A 306 23.39 -21.39 -22.88
N GLY A 307 23.24 -20.07 -22.95
CA GLY A 307 22.11 -19.36 -22.38
C GLY A 307 22.39 -18.64 -21.05
N ALA A 308 23.63 -18.20 -20.79
CA ALA A 308 23.98 -17.39 -19.63
C ALA A 308 23.08 -16.15 -19.47
N ILE A 309 22.65 -15.57 -20.58
CA ILE A 309 21.74 -14.42 -20.63
C ILE A 309 20.30 -14.93 -20.72
N ILE A 310 19.62 -15.01 -19.56
CA ILE A 310 18.26 -15.55 -19.46
C ILE A 310 17.26 -14.89 -20.44
N PRO A 311 17.23 -13.57 -20.62
CA PRO A 311 16.33 -12.91 -21.57
C PRO A 311 16.50 -13.37 -23.03
N LEU A 312 17.67 -13.79 -23.43
CA LEU A 312 17.95 -14.28 -24.78
C LEU A 312 17.73 -15.79 -24.92
N GLY A 313 17.93 -16.52 -23.81
CA GLY A 313 17.95 -17.99 -23.81
C GLY A 313 19.16 -18.55 -24.52
N LYS A 314 19.10 -19.85 -24.88
CA LYS A 314 20.16 -20.51 -25.69
C LYS A 314 20.26 -19.89 -27.05
N TYR A 315 21.47 -20.00 -27.65
CA TYR A 315 21.77 -19.44 -28.97
C TYR A 315 20.68 -19.78 -30.00
N LYS A 316 20.26 -18.76 -30.76
CA LYS A 316 19.37 -18.83 -31.89
C LYS A 316 19.98 -17.99 -33.01
N ASN A 317 19.71 -18.40 -34.26
CA ASN A 317 20.13 -17.63 -35.41
C ASN A 317 19.29 -16.33 -35.54
N ALA A 318 19.61 -15.31 -34.73
CA ALA A 318 18.89 -14.06 -34.65
C ALA A 318 19.85 -12.85 -34.58
N MET A 319 19.39 -11.72 -35.09
CA MET A 319 20.16 -10.48 -35.21
C MET A 319 20.89 -10.05 -33.93
N ILE A 320 20.24 -10.18 -32.76
CA ILE A 320 20.82 -9.80 -31.50
C ILE A 320 22.06 -10.62 -31.14
N PHE A 321 22.10 -11.92 -31.44
CA PHE A 321 23.27 -12.76 -31.21
C PHE A 321 24.42 -12.43 -32.21
N TRP A 322 24.10 -12.00 -33.42
CA TRP A 322 25.10 -11.56 -34.37
C TRP A 322 25.73 -10.22 -33.94
N GLN A 323 24.93 -9.30 -33.41
CA GLN A 323 25.40 -8.04 -32.85
C GLN A 323 26.33 -8.27 -31.66
N ILE A 324 25.94 -9.15 -30.73
CA ILE A 324 26.77 -9.49 -29.56
C ILE A 324 28.06 -10.21 -30.03
N ALA A 325 27.98 -11.12 -31.02
CA ALA A 325 29.17 -11.79 -31.56
C ALA A 325 30.16 -10.79 -32.19
N ALA A 326 29.65 -9.82 -32.97
CA ALA A 326 30.47 -8.78 -33.57
C ALA A 326 31.11 -7.83 -32.53
N LEU A 327 30.41 -7.59 -31.42
CA LEU A 327 30.92 -6.81 -30.29
C LEU A 327 32.04 -7.57 -29.55
N LEU A 328 31.85 -8.87 -29.32
CA LEU A 328 32.84 -9.71 -28.62
C LEU A 328 34.13 -9.91 -29.46
N GLU A 329 34.09 -9.81 -30.81
CA GLU A 329 35.29 -9.82 -31.63
C GLU A 329 36.28 -8.71 -31.23
N LYS A 330 35.83 -7.58 -30.76
CA LYS A 330 36.68 -6.47 -30.24
C LYS A 330 37.51 -6.87 -29.03
N TYR A 331 37.01 -7.83 -28.26
CA TYR A 331 37.63 -8.32 -27.02
C TYR A 331 38.27 -9.69 -27.20
N GLU A 332 38.51 -10.13 -28.42
CA GLU A 332 39.08 -11.45 -28.78
C GLU A 332 38.27 -12.62 -28.17
N ALA A 333 36.99 -12.41 -27.91
CA ALA A 333 36.08 -13.38 -27.32
C ALA A 333 35.00 -13.85 -28.29
N THR A 334 34.31 -14.91 -27.93
CA THR A 334 33.23 -15.51 -28.74
C THR A 334 31.98 -15.76 -27.90
N LEU A 335 30.85 -16.03 -28.53
CA LEU A 335 29.62 -16.40 -27.83
C LEU A 335 29.77 -17.67 -26.96
N LYS A 336 30.81 -18.49 -27.16
CA LYS A 336 31.11 -19.72 -26.40
C LYS A 336 32.02 -19.46 -25.20
N THR A 337 32.62 -18.29 -25.10
CA THR A 337 33.41 -17.90 -23.94
C THR A 337 32.51 -17.76 -22.70
N PRO A 338 32.83 -18.40 -21.58
CA PRO A 338 32.08 -18.20 -20.32
C PRO A 338 32.01 -16.72 -19.93
N VAL A 339 30.88 -16.27 -19.41
CA VAL A 339 30.72 -14.86 -19.04
C VAL A 339 31.71 -14.43 -17.96
N SER A 340 32.13 -15.36 -17.09
CA SER A 340 33.17 -15.12 -16.06
C SER A 340 34.55 -14.79 -16.63
N GLU A 341 34.83 -15.14 -17.88
CA GLU A 341 36.11 -14.90 -18.56
C GLU A 341 36.06 -13.66 -19.46
N LEU A 342 34.89 -13.05 -19.63
CA LEU A 342 34.72 -11.81 -20.39
C LEU A 342 35.20 -10.61 -19.58
N PRO A 343 35.87 -9.61 -20.22
CA PRO A 343 36.20 -8.37 -19.57
C PRO A 343 34.91 -7.61 -19.12
N ASP A 344 35.01 -6.89 -18.01
CA ASP A 344 33.86 -6.12 -17.48
C ASP A 344 33.33 -5.08 -18.48
N GLU A 345 34.22 -4.49 -19.31
CA GLU A 345 33.85 -3.57 -20.37
C GLU A 345 32.98 -4.25 -21.44
N ALA A 346 33.29 -5.51 -21.78
CA ALA A 346 32.50 -6.28 -22.74
C ALA A 346 31.10 -6.58 -22.19
N ILE A 347 31.02 -6.91 -20.91
CA ILE A 347 29.73 -7.16 -20.22
C ILE A 347 28.93 -5.86 -20.16
N ASP A 348 29.56 -4.73 -19.84
CA ASP A 348 28.93 -3.41 -19.82
C ASP A 348 28.38 -3.00 -21.19
N GLU A 349 29.16 -3.17 -22.26
CA GLU A 349 28.70 -2.91 -23.64
C GLU A 349 27.56 -3.86 -24.06
N ILE A 350 27.55 -5.13 -23.63
CA ILE A 350 26.42 -6.04 -23.87
C ILE A 350 25.18 -5.57 -23.14
N LEU A 351 25.29 -5.10 -21.90
CA LEU A 351 24.16 -4.67 -21.08
C LEU A 351 23.63 -3.29 -21.50
N HIS A 352 24.51 -2.32 -21.64
CA HIS A 352 24.15 -0.90 -21.82
C HIS A 352 24.27 -0.38 -23.25
N GLY A 353 24.91 -1.16 -24.13
CA GLY A 353 25.12 -0.81 -25.53
C GLY A 353 26.44 -0.08 -25.80
N SER A 354 26.71 0.16 -27.05
CA SER A 354 27.88 0.89 -27.54
C SER A 354 27.50 1.87 -28.64
N ASP A 355 28.01 3.09 -28.56
CA ASP A 355 27.85 4.11 -29.61
C ASP A 355 28.73 3.80 -30.86
N GLU A 356 29.64 2.84 -30.75
CA GLU A 356 30.49 2.41 -31.86
C GLU A 356 29.66 1.62 -32.89
N ARG A 357 29.99 1.83 -34.16
CA ARG A 357 29.37 1.06 -35.23
C ARG A 357 30.02 -0.31 -35.29
N ILE A 358 29.24 -1.34 -35.01
CA ILE A 358 29.63 -2.75 -35.15
C ILE A 358 29.36 -3.24 -36.57
N LYS A 359 30.26 -4.05 -37.08
CA LYS A 359 30.20 -4.63 -38.43
C LYS A 359 29.65 -6.05 -38.38
N ILE A 360 28.47 -6.26 -38.93
CA ILE A 360 27.89 -7.59 -39.09
C ILE A 360 28.27 -8.13 -40.48
N LYS A 361 28.92 -9.29 -40.53
CA LYS A 361 29.43 -9.88 -41.78
C LYS A 361 28.27 -10.28 -42.71
N SER A 362 28.45 -10.03 -44.00
CA SER A 362 27.50 -10.31 -45.07
C SER A 362 27.10 -11.81 -45.14
N THR A 363 27.99 -12.70 -44.75
CA THR A 363 27.75 -14.17 -44.73
C THR A 363 26.64 -14.56 -43.77
N LEU A 364 26.44 -13.80 -42.67
CA LEU A 364 25.37 -14.04 -41.72
C LEU A 364 24.02 -13.50 -42.21
N LEU A 365 24.04 -12.43 -42.98
CA LEU A 365 22.86 -11.74 -43.50
C LEU A 365 22.37 -12.28 -44.83
N HIS A 366 23.08 -13.22 -45.44
CA HIS A 366 22.86 -13.68 -46.84
C HIS A 366 22.75 -12.48 -47.80
N SER A 367 23.57 -11.44 -47.59
CA SER A 367 23.60 -10.17 -48.32
C SER A 367 24.90 -10.05 -49.11
N SER A 368 24.93 -9.21 -50.13
CA SER A 368 26.14 -8.90 -50.95
C SER A 368 27.07 -7.87 -50.27
N SER A 369 26.64 -7.22 -49.20
CA SER A 369 27.42 -6.18 -48.49
C SER A 369 27.30 -6.35 -46.97
N ASP A 370 28.40 -5.98 -46.27
CA ASP A 370 28.43 -5.92 -44.80
C ASP A 370 27.51 -4.83 -44.29
N TYR A 371 26.88 -5.09 -43.16
CA TYR A 371 25.93 -4.16 -42.51
C TYR A 371 26.54 -3.52 -41.26
N PHE A 372 26.46 -2.21 -41.14
CA PHE A 372 26.95 -1.45 -39.98
C PHE A 372 25.78 -0.95 -39.15
N THR A 373 25.80 -1.28 -37.87
CA THR A 373 24.77 -0.87 -36.94
C THR A 373 25.37 -0.51 -35.57
N THR A 374 24.62 0.15 -34.74
CA THR A 374 24.96 0.35 -33.31
C THR A 374 24.21 -0.68 -32.48
N PHE A 375 24.76 -1.08 -31.35
CA PHE A 375 24.10 -1.99 -30.42
C PHE A 375 23.56 -1.19 -29.23
N GLU A 376 22.25 -1.21 -29.02
CA GLU A 376 21.58 -0.41 -28.00
C GLU A 376 21.61 -1.00 -26.58
N GLY A 377 22.09 -2.24 -26.44
CA GLY A 377 22.19 -2.95 -25.16
C GLY A 377 20.94 -3.72 -24.76
N LEU A 378 21.15 -4.74 -23.93
CA LEU A 378 20.09 -5.63 -23.43
C LEU A 378 19.14 -4.93 -22.46
N VAL A 379 19.65 -4.03 -21.63
CA VAL A 379 18.84 -3.27 -20.68
C VAL A 379 17.75 -2.50 -21.42
N LYS A 380 18.13 -1.80 -22.49
CA LYS A 380 17.17 -1.05 -23.33
C LYS A 380 16.19 -1.99 -24.03
N TYR A 381 16.66 -3.11 -24.53
CA TYR A 381 15.80 -4.13 -25.13
C TYR A 381 14.73 -4.65 -24.16
N ILE A 382 15.10 -4.96 -22.90
CA ILE A 382 14.15 -5.42 -21.89
C ILE A 382 13.19 -4.29 -21.49
N GLN A 383 13.67 -3.04 -21.37
CA GLN A 383 12.84 -1.86 -21.07
C GLN A 383 11.80 -1.62 -22.17
N MET A 384 12.15 -1.75 -23.42
CA MET A 384 11.19 -1.64 -24.53
C MET A 384 10.06 -2.67 -24.44
N LEU A 385 10.36 -3.88 -23.95
CA LEU A 385 9.34 -4.92 -23.72
C LEU A 385 8.45 -4.67 -22.49
N GLN A 386 8.85 -3.74 -21.59
CA GLN A 386 8.03 -3.28 -20.46
C GLN A 386 7.06 -2.16 -20.87
N GLU A 387 7.28 -1.50 -21.99
CA GLU A 387 6.45 -0.39 -22.46
C GLU A 387 5.08 -0.87 -23.00
N SER A 388 4.14 0.07 -23.13
CA SER A 388 2.74 -0.20 -23.44
C SER A 388 2.46 -0.90 -24.78
N ASP A 389 3.41 -0.87 -25.71
CA ASP A 389 3.23 -1.45 -27.06
C ASP A 389 3.54 -2.95 -27.13
N ALA A 390 4.11 -3.52 -26.07
CA ALA A 390 4.36 -4.96 -26.00
C ALA A 390 3.11 -5.73 -25.54
N SER A 391 3.02 -7.01 -25.93
CA SER A 391 1.93 -7.88 -25.46
C SER A 391 1.99 -8.07 -23.93
N ALA A 392 0.83 -8.26 -23.29
CA ALA A 392 0.75 -8.47 -21.83
C ALA A 392 1.65 -9.63 -21.33
N THR A 393 1.86 -10.64 -22.17
CA THR A 393 2.76 -11.76 -21.85
C THR A 393 4.22 -11.33 -21.87
N GLN A 394 4.63 -10.51 -22.83
CA GLN A 394 5.99 -9.97 -22.93
C GLN A 394 6.28 -8.97 -21.82
N GLN A 395 5.31 -8.10 -21.45
CA GLN A 395 5.44 -7.18 -20.32
C GLN A 395 5.65 -7.94 -19.01
N LYS A 396 4.80 -8.94 -18.73
CA LYS A 396 4.92 -9.77 -17.54
C LYS A 396 6.23 -10.57 -17.49
N TRP A 397 6.72 -10.99 -18.65
CA TRP A 397 7.99 -11.67 -18.75
C TRP A 397 9.17 -10.71 -18.50
N ALA A 398 9.14 -9.50 -19.06
CA ALA A 398 10.17 -8.48 -18.85
C ALA A 398 10.20 -7.95 -17.39
N GLU A 399 9.05 -7.92 -16.70
CA GLU A 399 8.94 -7.57 -15.29
C GLU A 399 9.77 -8.49 -14.36
N GLN A 400 10.01 -9.75 -14.74
CA GLN A 400 10.80 -10.70 -13.94
C GLN A 400 12.26 -10.26 -13.76
N PHE A 401 12.78 -9.49 -14.73
CA PHE A 401 14.14 -8.96 -14.70
C PHE A 401 14.24 -7.58 -14.06
N ALA A 402 13.12 -7.01 -13.66
CA ALA A 402 13.09 -5.71 -13.01
C ALA A 402 13.34 -5.82 -11.50
N LYS A 403 14.02 -4.82 -10.96
CA LYS A 403 14.16 -4.54 -9.54
C LYS A 403 13.70 -3.12 -9.29
N THR A 404 12.78 -2.97 -8.36
CA THR A 404 12.37 -1.64 -7.92
C THR A 404 13.47 -1.01 -7.08
N ALA A 405 13.99 0.12 -7.52
CA ALA A 405 15.02 0.87 -6.82
C ALA A 405 14.56 2.30 -6.53
N VAL A 406 15.11 2.89 -5.49
CA VAL A 406 14.88 4.31 -5.18
C VAL A 406 15.34 5.15 -6.36
N CYS A 407 14.56 6.13 -6.77
CA CYS A 407 14.90 7.00 -7.88
C CYS A 407 16.20 7.76 -7.59
N PRO A 408 17.27 7.61 -8.39
CA PRO A 408 18.55 8.24 -8.12
C PRO A 408 18.51 9.77 -8.23
N ASP A 409 17.59 10.34 -9.02
CA ASP A 409 17.51 11.78 -9.23
C ASP A 409 16.88 12.52 -8.05
N CYS A 410 15.89 11.93 -7.40
CA CYS A 410 15.18 12.53 -6.28
C CYS A 410 15.43 11.83 -4.93
N GLY A 411 16.19 10.73 -4.89
CA GLY A 411 16.45 9.98 -3.65
C GLY A 411 15.19 9.50 -2.95
N GLY A 412 14.11 9.17 -3.70
CA GLY A 412 12.82 8.77 -3.14
C GLY A 412 11.86 9.92 -2.81
N ALA A 413 12.31 11.19 -2.93
CA ALA A 413 11.52 12.36 -2.56
C ALA A 413 10.30 12.64 -3.46
N ARG A 414 10.18 11.97 -4.60
CA ARG A 414 9.08 12.12 -5.58
C ARG A 414 9.01 13.49 -6.26
N LEU A 415 9.67 14.51 -5.72
CA LEU A 415 9.64 15.90 -6.15
C LEU A 415 10.88 16.26 -6.98
N ASN A 416 10.78 17.32 -7.76
CA ASN A 416 11.89 17.89 -8.49
C ASN A 416 12.84 18.68 -7.56
N ARG A 417 14.04 19.01 -8.06
CA ARG A 417 15.07 19.71 -7.27
C ARG A 417 14.63 21.10 -6.83
N GLU A 418 13.85 21.79 -7.63
CA GLU A 418 13.34 23.14 -7.32
C GLU A 418 12.44 23.07 -6.07
N ALA A 419 11.44 22.17 -6.04
CA ALA A 419 10.55 22.01 -4.89
C ALA A 419 11.28 21.60 -3.61
N LEU A 420 12.29 20.73 -3.72
CA LEU A 420 13.10 20.29 -2.58
C LEU A 420 14.05 21.36 -2.04
N SER A 421 14.25 22.46 -2.78
CA SER A 421 15.10 23.56 -2.38
C SER A 421 14.38 24.66 -1.58
N PHE A 422 13.08 24.49 -1.35
CA PHE A 422 12.35 25.33 -0.41
C PHE A 422 12.43 24.73 0.99
N ARG A 423 12.65 25.57 2.00
CA ARG A 423 12.76 25.18 3.40
C ARG A 423 11.88 26.05 4.29
N ILE A 424 11.37 25.44 5.33
CA ILE A 424 10.81 26.12 6.50
C ILE A 424 11.74 25.78 7.65
N HIS A 425 12.35 26.80 8.26
CA HIS A 425 13.47 26.66 9.16
C HIS A 425 14.59 25.86 8.47
N ASP A 426 14.87 24.64 8.87
CA ASP A 426 15.94 23.76 8.35
C ASP A 426 15.45 22.63 7.45
N LYS A 427 14.13 22.41 7.35
CA LYS A 427 13.54 21.25 6.68
C LYS A 427 12.85 21.57 5.37
N ASN A 428 13.01 20.71 4.38
CA ASN A 428 12.19 20.70 3.17
C ASN A 428 10.92 19.84 3.37
N ILE A 429 10.00 19.91 2.41
CA ILE A 429 8.72 19.22 2.49
C ILE A 429 8.86 17.70 2.54
N TYR A 430 9.86 17.11 1.90
CA TYR A 430 10.10 15.67 1.92
C TYR A 430 10.67 15.23 3.28
N GLU A 431 11.60 15.97 3.84
CA GLU A 431 12.15 15.69 5.17
C GLU A 431 11.05 15.68 6.22
N LEU A 432 10.12 16.65 6.18
CA LEU A 432 8.94 16.65 7.06
C LEU A 432 8.01 15.46 6.78
N ALA A 433 7.75 15.14 5.51
CA ALA A 433 6.87 14.05 5.16
C ALA A 433 7.42 12.65 5.52
N THR A 434 8.72 12.51 5.73
CA THR A 434 9.38 11.26 6.13
C THR A 434 9.59 11.10 7.63
N MET A 435 9.30 12.13 8.43
CA MET A 435 9.27 12.02 9.89
C MET A 435 8.14 11.12 10.34
N ASP A 436 8.32 10.44 11.46
CA ASP A 436 7.23 9.76 12.13
C ASP A 436 6.21 10.82 12.60
N ILE A 437 4.91 10.47 12.60
CA ILE A 437 3.83 11.43 12.90
C ILE A 437 4.03 12.09 14.27
N SER A 438 4.55 11.35 15.27
CA SER A 438 4.91 11.90 16.58
C SER A 438 6.00 12.96 16.50
N GLU A 439 7.08 12.68 15.77
CA GLU A 439 8.21 13.59 15.55
C GLU A 439 7.76 14.84 14.76
N LEU A 440 6.94 14.63 13.74
CA LEU A 440 6.39 15.73 12.94
C LEU A 440 5.47 16.63 13.77
N TYR A 441 4.62 16.05 14.62
CA TYR A 441 3.74 16.82 15.50
C TYR A 441 4.54 17.69 16.47
N ASP A 442 5.56 17.12 17.10
CA ASP A 442 6.45 17.85 18.01
C ASP A 442 7.18 18.98 17.27
N TRP A 443 7.72 18.73 16.09
CA TRP A 443 8.33 19.75 15.24
C TRP A 443 7.34 20.88 14.89
N MET A 444 6.09 20.52 14.55
CA MET A 444 5.05 21.52 14.24
C MET A 444 4.64 22.38 15.45
N LEU A 445 4.80 21.88 16.68
CA LEU A 445 4.52 22.68 17.88
C LEU A 445 5.56 23.80 18.08
N HIS A 446 6.83 23.57 17.68
CA HIS A 446 7.94 24.49 17.94
C HIS A 446 8.35 25.33 16.72
N VAL A 447 7.84 25.03 15.52
CA VAL A 447 8.25 25.73 14.26
C VAL A 447 7.97 27.23 14.29
N GLU A 448 6.96 27.69 15.04
CA GLU A 448 6.60 29.10 15.16
C GLU A 448 7.73 29.98 15.73
N GLU A 449 8.56 29.41 16.61
CA GLU A 449 9.71 30.11 17.22
C GLU A 449 10.78 30.48 16.17
N HIS A 450 10.75 29.83 15.02
CA HIS A 450 11.74 30.00 13.94
C HIS A 450 11.20 30.75 12.72
N LEU A 451 9.94 31.17 12.73
CA LEU A 451 9.31 31.92 11.66
C LEU A 451 9.42 33.43 11.92
N ASP A 452 9.64 34.21 10.85
CA ASP A 452 9.55 35.66 10.97
C ASP A 452 8.10 36.13 11.12
N GLY A 453 7.90 37.38 11.60
CA GLY A 453 6.55 37.88 11.93
C GLY A 453 5.58 37.94 10.73
N LYS A 454 6.09 37.92 9.48
CA LYS A 454 5.28 37.85 8.27
C LYS A 454 4.91 36.38 7.96
N GLN A 455 5.88 35.51 8.06
CA GLN A 455 5.68 34.06 7.88
C GLN A 455 4.73 33.52 8.91
N LEU A 456 4.84 33.95 10.18
CA LEU A 456 3.99 33.51 11.28
C LEU A 456 2.51 33.83 11.02
N ARG A 457 2.20 35.08 10.65
CA ARG A 457 0.81 35.48 10.32
C ARG A 457 0.21 34.72 9.15
N ILE A 458 1.03 34.31 8.19
CA ILE A 458 0.59 33.54 7.03
C ILE A 458 0.41 32.05 7.41
N ALA A 459 1.26 31.54 8.28
CA ALA A 459 1.30 30.12 8.63
C ALA A 459 0.30 29.72 9.73
N GLU A 460 -0.14 30.65 10.57
CA GLU A 460 -0.92 30.40 11.80
C GLU A 460 -2.10 29.44 11.61
N GLU A 461 -3.02 29.78 10.71
CA GLU A 461 -4.20 28.93 10.44
C GLU A 461 -3.82 27.58 9.78
N ILE A 462 -2.78 27.57 8.93
CA ILE A 462 -2.30 26.36 8.26
C ILE A 462 -1.69 25.40 9.30
N LEU A 463 -0.87 25.93 10.20
CA LEU A 463 -0.24 25.14 11.26
C LEU A 463 -1.28 24.56 12.24
N LYS A 464 -2.31 25.33 12.57
CA LYS A 464 -3.43 24.87 13.39
C LYS A 464 -4.13 23.66 12.78
N GLU A 465 -4.43 23.74 11.47
CA GLU A 465 -5.06 22.63 10.73
C GLU A 465 -4.16 21.39 10.66
N ILE A 466 -2.87 21.57 10.40
CA ILE A 466 -1.90 20.47 10.39
C ILE A 466 -1.83 19.80 11.76
N ARG A 467 -1.67 20.58 12.83
CA ARG A 467 -1.57 20.07 14.21
C ARG A 467 -2.81 19.28 14.62
N THR A 468 -3.98 19.81 14.29
CA THR A 468 -5.26 19.16 14.60
C THR A 468 -5.35 17.79 13.94
N ARG A 469 -5.02 17.69 12.64
CA ARG A 469 -5.05 16.41 11.91
C ARG A 469 -3.97 15.42 12.36
N LEU A 470 -2.77 15.91 12.65
CA LEU A 470 -1.70 15.07 13.21
C LEU A 470 -2.10 14.52 14.57
N LYS A 471 -2.74 15.34 15.44
CA LYS A 471 -3.23 14.89 16.74
C LYS A 471 -4.22 13.74 16.60
N PHE A 472 -5.17 13.81 15.67
CA PHE A 472 -6.12 12.72 15.46
C PHE A 472 -5.42 11.42 15.02
N LEU A 473 -4.36 11.50 14.23
CA LEU A 473 -3.57 10.31 13.88
C LEU A 473 -2.83 9.73 15.10
N LEU A 474 -2.34 10.58 16.01
CA LEU A 474 -1.73 10.14 17.26
C LEU A 474 -2.75 9.48 18.18
N ASP A 475 -3.96 10.06 18.29
CA ASP A 475 -5.04 9.58 19.15
C ASP A 475 -5.54 8.19 18.74
N VAL A 476 -5.51 7.86 17.43
CA VAL A 476 -5.82 6.52 16.94
C VAL A 476 -4.62 5.54 16.90
N GLY A 477 -3.48 5.92 17.50
CA GLY A 477 -2.30 5.04 17.62
C GLY A 477 -1.50 4.83 16.34
N LEU A 478 -1.40 5.86 15.49
CA LEU A 478 -0.63 5.84 14.23
C LEU A 478 0.64 6.71 14.31
N ASP A 479 1.19 6.86 15.49
CA ASP A 479 2.34 7.69 15.84
C ASP A 479 3.63 7.32 15.06
N TYR A 480 3.78 6.05 14.70
CA TYR A 480 4.92 5.47 14.01
C TYR A 480 4.89 5.58 12.47
N LEU A 481 3.76 5.98 11.88
CA LEU A 481 3.65 6.16 10.44
C LEU A 481 4.31 7.47 10.00
N SER A 482 4.71 7.53 8.71
CA SER A 482 5.13 8.78 8.07
C SER A 482 4.13 9.20 7.00
N LEU A 483 4.03 10.51 6.74
CA LEU A 483 3.13 11.04 5.71
C LEU A 483 3.48 10.55 4.29
N ASN A 484 4.75 10.25 4.03
CA ASN A 484 5.22 9.77 2.73
C ASN A 484 4.96 8.27 2.50
N ARG A 485 4.51 7.53 3.52
CA ARG A 485 4.23 6.10 3.38
C ARG A 485 3.10 5.86 2.39
N SER A 486 3.36 4.97 1.43
CA SER A 486 2.38 4.62 0.39
C SER A 486 1.19 3.88 0.98
N SER A 487 -0.03 4.27 0.57
CA SER A 487 -1.27 3.63 1.02
C SER A 487 -1.35 2.14 0.64
N VAL A 488 -0.64 1.71 -0.41
CA VAL A 488 -0.58 0.30 -0.84
C VAL A 488 0.16 -0.58 0.18
N THR A 489 1.05 0.01 0.99
CA THR A 489 1.86 -0.71 1.99
C THR A 489 1.23 -0.76 3.38
N LEU A 490 0.07 -0.15 3.54
CA LEU A 490 -0.65 -0.13 4.81
C LEU A 490 -1.39 -1.44 5.05
N SER A 491 -1.41 -1.88 6.30
CA SER A 491 -2.31 -2.94 6.73
C SER A 491 -3.78 -2.49 6.67
N GLY A 492 -4.72 -3.46 6.70
CA GLY A 492 -6.15 -3.15 6.73
C GLY A 492 -6.53 -2.26 7.90
N GLY A 493 -6.03 -2.58 9.10
CA GLY A 493 -6.27 -1.79 10.31
C GLY A 493 -5.65 -0.39 10.27
N GLU A 494 -4.42 -0.24 9.74
CA GLU A 494 -3.79 1.10 9.56
C GLU A 494 -4.63 1.97 8.62
N SER A 495 -5.06 1.42 7.48
CA SER A 495 -5.90 2.14 6.51
C SER A 495 -7.24 2.55 7.11
N GLN A 496 -7.86 1.68 7.91
CA GLN A 496 -9.12 1.96 8.59
C GLN A 496 -8.97 3.08 9.64
N ARG A 497 -7.92 3.05 10.45
CA ARG A 497 -7.64 4.09 11.45
C ARG A 497 -7.32 5.44 10.83
N ILE A 498 -6.61 5.47 9.68
CA ILE A 498 -6.40 6.72 8.92
C ILE A 498 -7.76 7.32 8.50
N ARG A 499 -8.68 6.49 8.01
CA ARG A 499 -10.03 6.96 7.67
C ARG A 499 -10.79 7.46 8.89
N LEU A 500 -10.70 6.73 10.02
CA LEU A 500 -11.31 7.16 11.28
C LEU A 500 -10.78 8.51 11.72
N ALA A 501 -9.45 8.70 11.74
CA ALA A 501 -8.82 9.98 12.10
C ALA A 501 -9.27 11.12 11.18
N THR A 502 -9.41 10.84 9.87
CA THR A 502 -9.89 11.82 8.89
C THR A 502 -11.36 12.19 9.17
N GLN A 503 -12.20 11.22 9.54
CA GLN A 503 -13.61 11.47 9.86
C GLN A 503 -13.78 12.25 11.19
N ILE A 504 -13.02 11.92 12.22
CA ILE A 504 -12.96 12.72 13.47
C ILE A 504 -12.56 14.16 13.13
N GLY A 505 -11.56 14.33 12.28
CA GLY A 505 -11.08 15.63 11.81
C GLY A 505 -12.11 16.45 11.03
N SER A 506 -13.10 15.81 10.43
CA SER A 506 -14.19 16.51 9.73
C SER A 506 -15.18 17.23 10.65
N GLN A 507 -15.16 16.91 11.95
CA GLN A 507 -16.04 17.47 12.98
C GLN A 507 -17.54 17.42 12.62
N LEU A 508 -17.96 16.40 11.87
CA LEU A 508 -19.36 16.19 11.54
C LEU A 508 -20.13 15.80 12.81
N VAL A 509 -21.35 16.28 12.92
CA VAL A 509 -22.27 16.00 14.03
C VAL A 509 -23.55 15.35 13.52
N ASN A 510 -24.23 14.60 14.37
CA ASN A 510 -25.47 13.88 14.04
C ASN A 510 -25.31 12.89 12.86
N VAL A 511 -24.15 12.24 12.79
CA VAL A 511 -23.82 11.17 11.82
C VAL A 511 -23.86 9.82 12.53
N LEU A 512 -24.27 8.78 11.79
CA LEU A 512 -24.15 7.39 12.22
C LEU A 512 -22.87 6.80 11.61
N TYR A 513 -21.88 6.52 12.43
CA TYR A 513 -20.67 5.82 12.03
C TYR A 513 -20.81 4.32 12.28
N ILE A 514 -20.45 3.52 11.29
CA ILE A 514 -20.43 2.05 11.41
C ILE A 514 -19.02 1.56 11.09
N LEU A 515 -18.38 0.91 12.07
CA LEU A 515 -17.01 0.43 11.97
C LEU A 515 -16.96 -1.09 12.01
N ASP A 516 -16.09 -1.69 11.18
CA ASP A 516 -15.85 -3.12 11.12
C ASP A 516 -14.52 -3.47 11.79
N GLU A 517 -14.58 -4.04 12.98
CA GLU A 517 -13.43 -4.53 13.78
C GLU A 517 -12.24 -3.54 13.83
N PRO A 518 -12.41 -2.31 14.32
CA PRO A 518 -11.36 -1.30 14.27
C PRO A 518 -10.16 -1.60 15.19
N SER A 519 -10.27 -2.55 16.14
CA SER A 519 -9.18 -2.98 17.02
C SER A 519 -8.17 -3.93 16.37
N ILE A 520 -8.39 -4.34 15.12
CA ILE A 520 -7.53 -5.29 14.41
C ILE A 520 -6.08 -4.81 14.32
N GLY A 521 -5.15 -5.74 14.63
CA GLY A 521 -3.72 -5.49 14.57
C GLY A 521 -3.22 -4.49 15.62
N LEU A 522 -4.06 -4.18 16.62
CA LEU A 522 -3.68 -3.31 17.73
C LEU A 522 -3.15 -4.10 18.93
N HIS A 523 -2.06 -3.59 19.47
CA HIS A 523 -1.66 -3.97 20.81
C HIS A 523 -2.64 -3.40 21.84
N GLN A 524 -2.79 -4.06 23.00
CA GLN A 524 -3.72 -3.65 24.05
C GLN A 524 -3.57 -2.17 24.45
N ARG A 525 -2.34 -1.64 24.47
CA ARG A 525 -2.04 -0.22 24.71
C ARG A 525 -2.77 0.70 23.72
N ASP A 526 -2.69 0.36 22.45
CA ASP A 526 -3.22 1.20 21.38
C ASP A 526 -4.74 1.07 21.26
N ASN A 527 -5.30 -0.08 21.70
CA ASN A 527 -6.74 -0.32 21.77
C ASN A 527 -7.44 0.66 22.73
N ILE A 528 -6.81 0.96 23.87
CA ILE A 528 -7.34 1.96 24.83
C ILE A 528 -7.43 3.35 24.17
N ARG A 529 -6.44 3.75 23.38
CA ARG A 529 -6.46 5.03 22.64
C ARG A 529 -7.61 5.07 21.63
N LEU A 530 -7.78 3.99 20.88
CA LEU A 530 -8.88 3.86 19.92
C LEU A 530 -10.26 3.99 20.60
N ILE A 531 -10.47 3.30 21.73
CA ILE A 531 -11.72 3.40 22.50
C ILE A 531 -12.01 4.86 22.91
N ASN A 532 -11.00 5.57 23.37
CA ASN A 532 -11.14 6.98 23.75
C ASN A 532 -11.52 7.84 22.53
N SER A 533 -10.87 7.64 21.38
CA SER A 533 -11.21 8.35 20.13
C SER A 533 -12.64 8.08 19.66
N LEU A 534 -13.15 6.85 19.83
CA LEU A 534 -14.54 6.52 19.51
C LEU A 534 -15.52 7.19 20.48
N LYS A 535 -15.15 7.29 21.77
CA LYS A 535 -15.95 8.04 22.76
C LYS A 535 -15.97 9.54 22.45
N GLU A 536 -14.84 10.12 22.05
CA GLU A 536 -14.79 11.51 21.59
C GLU A 536 -15.69 11.75 20.38
N LEU A 537 -15.66 10.84 19.39
CA LEU A 537 -16.54 10.90 18.22
C LEU A 537 -18.03 10.86 18.61
N ARG A 538 -18.39 9.99 19.57
CA ARG A 538 -19.73 9.95 20.17
C ARG A 538 -20.07 11.25 20.88
N ASP A 539 -19.18 11.77 21.72
CA ASP A 539 -19.41 12.95 22.56
C ASP A 539 -19.58 14.24 21.73
N MET A 540 -19.11 14.24 20.47
CA MET A 540 -19.43 15.27 19.48
C MET A 540 -20.90 15.24 19.00
N GLY A 541 -21.74 14.33 19.50
CA GLY A 541 -23.15 14.19 19.13
C GLY A 541 -23.38 13.21 17.96
N ASN A 542 -22.53 12.22 17.82
CA ASN A 542 -22.64 11.18 16.81
C ASN A 542 -23.10 9.85 17.42
N THR A 543 -23.68 8.99 16.59
CA THR A 543 -23.94 7.59 16.94
C THR A 543 -22.85 6.73 16.35
N VAL A 544 -22.25 5.86 17.16
CA VAL A 544 -21.16 5.00 16.73
C VAL A 544 -21.54 3.53 16.93
N ILE A 545 -21.63 2.77 15.87
CA ILE A 545 -21.84 1.31 15.90
C ILE A 545 -20.54 0.63 15.51
N VAL A 546 -20.08 -0.30 16.33
CA VAL A 546 -18.85 -1.04 16.12
C VAL A 546 -19.15 -2.53 16.11
N VAL A 547 -18.80 -3.24 15.05
CA VAL A 547 -18.78 -4.70 15.04
C VAL A 547 -17.46 -5.14 15.64
N GLU A 548 -17.48 -5.81 16.80
CA GLU A 548 -16.27 -6.10 17.55
C GLU A 548 -16.36 -7.36 18.41
N HIS A 549 -15.14 -7.89 18.72
CA HIS A 549 -14.94 -9.04 19.59
C HIS A 549 -14.03 -8.75 20.78
N ASP A 550 -13.44 -7.56 20.83
CA ASP A 550 -12.52 -7.18 21.87
C ASP A 550 -13.24 -6.94 23.21
N ARG A 551 -12.66 -7.52 24.29
CA ARG A 551 -13.22 -7.43 25.64
C ARG A 551 -13.34 -5.99 26.13
N ASP A 552 -12.25 -5.20 25.96
CA ASP A 552 -12.22 -3.85 26.49
C ASP A 552 -13.17 -2.93 25.72
N MET A 553 -13.32 -3.14 24.42
CA MET A 553 -14.28 -2.42 23.58
C MET A 553 -15.70 -2.68 24.06
N MET A 554 -16.08 -3.96 24.30
CA MET A 554 -17.41 -4.30 24.80
C MET A 554 -17.70 -3.73 26.19
N LEU A 555 -16.74 -3.81 27.10
CA LEU A 555 -16.90 -3.30 28.48
C LEU A 555 -16.93 -1.77 28.56
N ASN A 556 -16.36 -1.08 27.59
CA ASN A 556 -16.34 0.38 27.51
C ASN A 556 -17.45 0.98 26.64
N ALA A 557 -18.28 0.15 26.01
CA ALA A 557 -19.43 0.59 25.22
C ALA A 557 -20.56 1.11 26.14
N ASP A 558 -21.43 1.93 25.58
CA ASP A 558 -22.67 2.36 26.26
C ASP A 558 -23.77 1.29 26.12
N TYR A 559 -23.75 0.57 25.00
CA TYR A 559 -24.73 -0.44 24.66
C TYR A 559 -24.10 -1.61 23.91
N VAL A 560 -24.56 -2.82 24.15
CA VAL A 560 -24.05 -4.03 23.48
C VAL A 560 -25.23 -4.82 22.91
N VAL A 561 -25.07 -5.28 21.67
CA VAL A 561 -25.99 -6.18 21.00
C VAL A 561 -25.23 -7.48 20.72
N ASP A 562 -25.60 -8.58 21.35
CA ASP A 562 -24.99 -9.91 21.17
C ASP A 562 -25.82 -10.74 20.21
N MET A 563 -25.19 -11.18 19.12
CA MET A 563 -25.81 -11.95 18.04
C MET A 563 -25.49 -13.43 18.17
N GLY A 564 -26.50 -14.28 18.08
CA GLY A 564 -26.30 -15.70 18.25
C GLY A 564 -27.55 -16.52 17.92
N PRO A 565 -27.79 -17.61 18.65
CA PRO A 565 -26.89 -18.23 19.64
C PRO A 565 -25.68 -18.97 19.07
N LYS A 566 -25.70 -19.29 17.76
CA LYS A 566 -24.62 -19.98 17.02
C LYS A 566 -24.35 -19.29 15.69
N ALA A 567 -23.56 -19.92 14.84
CA ALA A 567 -23.21 -19.39 13.51
C ALA A 567 -24.15 -19.90 12.40
N GLY A 568 -24.20 -19.17 11.28
CA GLY A 568 -24.96 -19.54 10.09
C GLY A 568 -26.45 -19.68 10.35
N ARG A 569 -27.07 -20.78 9.93
CA ARG A 569 -28.52 -21.04 10.12
C ARG A 569 -28.99 -21.13 11.58
N LEU A 570 -28.08 -21.44 12.48
CA LEU A 570 -28.35 -21.50 13.93
C LEU A 570 -28.07 -20.18 14.64
N GLY A 571 -27.57 -19.18 13.91
CA GLY A 571 -27.42 -17.80 14.32
C GLY A 571 -28.57 -16.93 13.85
N GLY A 572 -28.32 -15.63 13.77
CA GLY A 572 -29.23 -14.64 13.19
C GLY A 572 -30.31 -14.14 14.17
N GLU A 573 -30.14 -14.36 15.47
CA GLU A 573 -31.02 -13.87 16.52
C GLU A 573 -30.29 -12.89 17.43
N VAL A 574 -30.98 -11.91 18.01
CA VAL A 574 -30.47 -11.08 19.08
C VAL A 574 -30.64 -11.86 20.39
N VAL A 575 -29.53 -12.33 20.97
CA VAL A 575 -29.53 -13.07 22.23
C VAL A 575 -29.48 -12.17 23.47
N PHE A 576 -28.93 -10.97 23.27
CA PHE A 576 -28.90 -9.91 24.29
C PHE A 576 -28.82 -8.53 23.62
N ALA A 577 -29.50 -7.55 24.24
CA ALA A 577 -29.38 -6.14 23.90
C ALA A 577 -29.55 -5.32 25.19
N GLY A 578 -28.55 -4.53 25.56
CA GLY A 578 -28.56 -3.75 26.81
C GLY A 578 -27.17 -3.18 27.14
N THR A 579 -26.99 -2.70 28.35
CA THR A 579 -25.72 -2.19 28.86
C THR A 579 -24.72 -3.30 29.13
N PRO A 580 -23.40 -3.05 29.08
CA PRO A 580 -22.38 -4.05 29.44
C PRO A 580 -22.58 -4.65 30.84
N GLY A 581 -23.00 -3.81 31.81
CA GLY A 581 -23.27 -4.30 33.18
C GLY A 581 -24.46 -5.26 33.31
N GLU A 582 -25.46 -5.13 32.45
CA GLU A 582 -26.56 -6.06 32.33
C GLU A 582 -26.11 -7.34 31.61
N MET A 583 -25.29 -7.23 30.58
CA MET A 583 -24.74 -8.36 29.84
C MET A 583 -23.98 -9.33 30.76
N LEU A 584 -23.14 -8.82 31.65
CA LEU A 584 -22.39 -9.64 32.61
C LEU A 584 -23.25 -10.50 33.52
N LYS A 585 -24.56 -10.18 33.69
CA LYS A 585 -25.52 -10.93 34.50
C LYS A 585 -26.29 -11.99 33.71
N THR A 586 -26.08 -12.04 32.38
CA THR A 586 -26.72 -13.03 31.51
C THR A 586 -25.86 -14.28 31.36
N HIS A 587 -26.40 -15.32 30.77
CA HIS A 587 -25.67 -16.57 30.46
C HIS A 587 -25.49 -16.77 28.94
N THR A 588 -25.30 -15.69 28.20
CA THR A 588 -24.90 -15.82 26.78
C THR A 588 -23.47 -16.35 26.69
N LEU A 589 -23.09 -16.92 25.55
CA LEU A 589 -21.73 -17.41 25.34
C LEU A 589 -20.68 -16.29 25.52
N THR A 590 -20.98 -15.12 25.01
CA THR A 590 -20.12 -13.93 25.14
C THR A 590 -19.98 -13.52 26.61
N SER A 591 -21.09 -13.48 27.38
CA SER A 591 -21.05 -13.08 28.79
C SER A 591 -20.26 -14.07 29.66
N GLN A 592 -20.34 -15.38 29.38
CA GLN A 592 -19.57 -16.41 30.09
C GLN A 592 -18.05 -16.21 29.93
N TYR A 593 -17.59 -15.73 28.76
CA TYR A 593 -16.17 -15.35 28.57
C TYR A 593 -15.82 -14.03 29.25
N LEU A 594 -16.73 -13.05 29.23
CA LEU A 594 -16.48 -11.76 29.85
C LEU A 594 -16.43 -11.83 31.38
N ASN A 595 -17.29 -12.62 32.01
CA ASN A 595 -17.33 -12.79 33.47
C ASN A 595 -16.37 -13.87 34.02
N GLY A 596 -15.69 -14.62 33.12
CA GLY A 596 -14.67 -15.60 33.46
C GLY A 596 -15.22 -16.99 33.79
N GLU A 597 -16.51 -17.28 33.55
CA GLU A 597 -17.07 -18.64 33.65
C GLU A 597 -16.45 -19.59 32.62
N MET A 598 -16.17 -19.07 31.42
CA MET A 598 -15.41 -19.76 30.38
C MET A 598 -14.07 -19.04 30.18
N LYS A 599 -13.01 -19.79 29.98
CA LYS A 599 -11.65 -19.26 29.79
C LYS A 599 -10.92 -20.04 28.70
N ILE A 600 -9.99 -19.38 28.03
CA ILE A 600 -8.97 -20.05 27.22
C ILE A 600 -7.87 -20.49 28.17
N GLU A 601 -7.70 -21.81 28.28
CA GLU A 601 -6.78 -22.42 29.23
C GLU A 601 -5.32 -22.15 28.88
N ILE A 602 -4.52 -21.88 29.90
CA ILE A 602 -3.06 -21.83 29.80
C ILE A 602 -2.54 -23.28 29.90
N PRO A 603 -1.63 -23.70 29.00
CA PRO A 603 -1.02 -25.02 29.12
C PRO A 603 -0.30 -25.19 30.48
N ALA A 604 -0.62 -26.26 31.20
CA ALA A 604 -0.02 -26.55 32.51
C ALA A 604 1.51 -26.76 32.40
N VAL A 605 1.97 -27.28 31.24
CA VAL A 605 3.38 -27.48 30.93
C VAL A 605 3.66 -26.95 29.54
N ARG A 606 4.65 -26.08 29.41
CA ARG A 606 5.11 -25.59 28.12
C ARG A 606 5.96 -26.64 27.41
N ARG A 607 5.75 -26.80 26.09
CA ARG A 607 6.54 -27.74 25.29
C ARG A 607 8.00 -27.29 25.22
N GLN A 608 8.94 -28.25 25.40
CA GLN A 608 10.37 -27.97 25.31
C GLN A 608 10.87 -27.95 23.85
N GLY A 609 10.06 -28.39 22.89
CA GLY A 609 10.43 -28.51 21.49
C GLY A 609 11.33 -29.72 21.24
N ASN A 610 12.04 -29.71 20.09
CA ASN A 610 12.89 -30.85 19.70
C ASN A 610 14.38 -30.60 19.96
N GLY A 611 14.75 -29.54 20.70
CA GLY A 611 16.12 -29.14 21.01
C GLY A 611 16.91 -28.53 19.85
N LYS A 612 16.25 -28.25 18.73
CA LYS A 612 16.83 -27.58 17.55
C LYS A 612 16.22 -26.19 17.40
N SER A 613 16.98 -25.28 16.81
CA SER A 613 16.57 -23.89 16.61
C SER A 613 16.91 -23.41 15.21
N LEU A 614 16.07 -22.52 14.68
CA LEU A 614 16.36 -21.71 13.51
C LEU A 614 16.84 -20.34 14.03
N TRP A 615 18.00 -19.89 13.58
CA TRP A 615 18.56 -18.60 13.95
C TRP A 615 18.57 -17.63 12.77
N LEU A 616 17.98 -16.45 12.96
CA LEU A 616 18.11 -15.32 12.04
C LEU A 616 19.04 -14.28 12.67
N ARG A 617 20.16 -13.98 12.00
CA ARG A 617 21.21 -13.09 12.49
C ARG A 617 21.21 -11.76 11.75
N GLY A 618 21.34 -10.64 12.50
CA GLY A 618 21.58 -9.32 11.95
C GLY A 618 20.46 -8.80 11.04
N ALA A 619 19.21 -9.12 11.31
CA ALA A 619 18.07 -8.58 10.55
C ALA A 619 18.00 -7.07 10.72
N SER A 620 18.12 -6.31 9.59
CA SER A 620 18.28 -4.83 9.61
C SER A 620 17.40 -4.09 8.60
N GLY A 621 16.36 -4.76 8.08
CA GLY A 621 15.41 -4.14 7.15
C GLY A 621 14.44 -3.18 7.83
N ASN A 622 14.01 -2.16 7.12
CA ASN A 622 13.08 -1.13 7.60
C ASN A 622 13.53 -0.52 8.94
N ASN A 623 12.75 -0.73 10.01
CA ASN A 623 13.07 -0.24 11.36
C ASN A 623 13.90 -1.20 12.22
N LEU A 624 14.21 -2.41 11.74
CA LEU A 624 15.00 -3.40 12.51
C LEU A 624 16.44 -2.91 12.69
N LYS A 625 16.99 -3.11 13.89
CA LYS A 625 18.28 -2.60 14.32
C LYS A 625 19.35 -3.71 14.45
N GLY A 626 19.46 -4.57 13.42
CA GLY A 626 20.45 -5.65 13.41
C GLY A 626 20.14 -6.71 14.47
N VAL A 627 18.87 -7.16 14.53
CA VAL A 627 18.43 -8.10 15.57
C VAL A 627 18.80 -9.53 15.24
N ASP A 628 19.21 -10.25 16.29
CA ASP A 628 19.41 -11.70 16.30
C ASP A 628 18.22 -12.36 17.00
N VAL A 629 17.58 -13.31 16.31
CA VAL A 629 16.39 -13.97 16.84
C VAL A 629 16.50 -15.48 16.71
N GLU A 630 16.19 -16.17 17.81
CA GLU A 630 16.07 -17.61 17.88
C GLU A 630 14.61 -18.06 17.75
N PHE A 631 14.39 -19.05 16.90
CA PHE A 631 13.08 -19.72 16.76
C PHE A 631 13.27 -21.20 17.16
N PRO A 632 12.96 -21.60 18.41
CA PRO A 632 13.07 -22.98 18.85
C PRO A 632 12.04 -23.85 18.15
N LEU A 633 12.50 -24.93 17.49
CA LEU A 633 11.65 -25.78 16.66
C LEU A 633 10.81 -26.76 17.49
N GLY A 634 9.65 -27.17 16.94
CA GLY A 634 8.69 -28.04 17.60
C GLY A 634 7.91 -27.35 18.71
N ARG A 635 7.73 -26.03 18.63
CA ARG A 635 6.99 -25.19 19.58
C ARG A 635 5.93 -24.34 18.91
N PHE A 636 4.99 -23.89 19.70
CA PHE A 636 4.07 -22.81 19.36
C PHE A 636 4.73 -21.47 19.76
N ILE A 637 5.24 -20.74 18.78
CA ILE A 637 5.97 -19.48 18.95
C ILE A 637 5.02 -18.32 18.62
N CYS A 638 4.93 -17.33 19.51
CA CYS A 638 4.18 -16.09 19.24
C CYS A 638 5.14 -14.90 19.18
N VAL A 639 5.09 -14.15 18.08
CA VAL A 639 5.83 -12.91 17.90
C VAL A 639 4.90 -11.76 18.22
N THR A 640 5.21 -11.00 19.26
CA THR A 640 4.38 -9.95 19.83
C THR A 640 5.11 -8.61 19.94
N GLY A 641 4.42 -7.58 20.39
CA GLY A 641 4.94 -6.21 20.56
C GLY A 641 3.96 -5.17 20.04
N VAL A 642 4.21 -3.90 20.33
CA VAL A 642 3.35 -2.79 19.90
C VAL A 642 3.21 -2.69 18.37
N SER A 643 2.18 -1.98 17.90
CA SER A 643 1.99 -1.73 16.47
C SER A 643 3.20 -0.99 15.89
N GLY A 644 3.68 -1.40 14.71
CA GLY A 644 4.87 -0.82 14.08
C GLY A 644 6.22 -1.18 14.69
N SER A 645 6.30 -2.10 15.68
CA SER A 645 7.57 -2.50 16.34
C SER A 645 8.52 -3.32 15.45
N GLY A 646 8.09 -3.74 14.26
CA GLY A 646 8.93 -4.49 13.31
C GLY A 646 8.62 -5.98 13.18
N LYS A 647 7.54 -6.49 13.78
CA LYS A 647 7.13 -7.91 13.73
C LYS A 647 6.98 -8.43 12.31
N SER A 648 6.17 -7.76 11.49
CA SER A 648 5.94 -8.17 10.09
C SER A 648 7.19 -8.01 9.25
N THR A 649 8.03 -7.00 9.52
CA THR A 649 9.34 -6.84 8.88
C THR A 649 10.26 -8.01 9.18
N LEU A 650 10.30 -8.47 10.43
CA LEU A 650 11.11 -9.61 10.86
C LEU A 650 10.64 -10.93 10.22
N ILE A 651 9.33 -11.19 10.26
CA ILE A 651 8.77 -12.47 9.83
C ILE A 651 8.40 -12.46 8.34
N ASN A 652 7.53 -11.53 7.89
CA ASN A 652 6.95 -11.56 6.55
C ASN A 652 7.88 -11.01 5.46
N ASP A 653 8.76 -10.05 5.80
CA ASP A 653 9.62 -9.39 4.83
C ASP A 653 11.09 -9.87 4.90
N THR A 654 11.48 -10.55 5.98
CA THR A 654 12.84 -11.10 6.13
C THR A 654 12.84 -12.62 6.19
N LEU A 655 12.28 -13.24 7.24
CA LEU A 655 12.34 -14.69 7.45
C LEU A 655 11.60 -15.48 6.35
N GLN A 656 10.35 -15.12 6.07
CA GLN A 656 9.50 -15.84 5.11
C GLN A 656 10.07 -15.82 3.68
N PRO A 657 10.60 -14.71 3.13
CA PRO A 657 11.26 -14.71 1.82
C PRO A 657 12.52 -15.57 1.79
N ILE A 658 13.36 -15.56 2.84
CA ILE A 658 14.55 -16.43 2.95
C ILE A 658 14.14 -17.89 2.80
N LEU A 659 13.17 -18.32 3.62
CA LEU A 659 12.66 -19.70 3.60
C LEU A 659 12.04 -20.06 2.24
N SER A 660 11.28 -19.14 1.66
CA SER A 660 10.65 -19.35 0.34
C SER A 660 11.66 -19.43 -0.80
N GLN A 661 12.75 -18.66 -0.74
CA GLN A 661 13.86 -18.80 -1.69
C GLN A 661 14.53 -20.16 -1.55
N HIS A 662 14.80 -20.60 -0.32
CA HIS A 662 15.48 -21.87 -0.05
C HIS A 662 14.64 -23.08 -0.50
N PHE A 663 13.36 -23.15 -0.12
CA PHE A 663 12.51 -24.32 -0.37
C PHE A 663 11.80 -24.30 -1.73
N TYR A 664 11.44 -23.11 -2.22
CA TYR A 664 10.56 -22.96 -3.42
C TYR A 664 11.19 -22.15 -4.54
N ARG A 665 12.46 -21.70 -4.41
CA ARG A 665 13.13 -20.83 -5.40
C ARG A 665 12.31 -19.58 -5.73
N SER A 666 11.68 -19.00 -4.71
CA SER A 666 10.93 -17.76 -4.85
C SER A 666 11.86 -16.62 -5.32
N LEU A 667 11.33 -15.74 -6.17
CA LEU A 667 12.06 -14.57 -6.67
C LEU A 667 11.93 -13.34 -5.76
N ARG A 668 11.21 -13.47 -4.62
CA ARG A 668 11.05 -12.37 -3.67
C ARG A 668 12.32 -12.25 -2.83
N ASP A 669 12.99 -11.10 -2.94
CA ASP A 669 14.19 -10.81 -2.16
C ASP A 669 13.81 -10.54 -0.69
N PRO A 670 14.53 -11.12 0.27
CA PRO A 670 14.41 -10.79 1.68
C PRO A 670 14.99 -9.40 1.97
N LEU A 671 14.53 -8.78 3.03
CA LEU A 671 15.18 -7.58 3.56
C LEU A 671 16.57 -7.93 4.12
N PRO A 672 17.47 -6.94 4.28
CA PRO A 672 18.86 -7.18 4.69
C PRO A 672 18.97 -7.96 6.00
N TYR A 673 19.81 -8.98 6.01
CA TYR A 673 20.19 -9.81 7.15
C TYR A 673 21.64 -10.29 6.98
N THR A 674 22.25 -10.79 8.05
CA THR A 674 23.63 -11.25 8.01
C THR A 674 23.73 -12.75 7.71
N ALA A 675 22.99 -13.59 8.42
CA ALA A 675 23.02 -15.04 8.26
C ALA A 675 21.72 -15.71 8.73
N ILE A 676 21.49 -16.92 8.25
CA ILE A 676 20.45 -17.82 8.76
C ILE A 676 21.05 -19.20 9.00
N GLU A 677 20.73 -19.80 10.14
CA GLU A 677 21.25 -21.10 10.57
C GLU A 677 20.10 -22.03 10.93
N GLY A 678 20.24 -23.35 10.70
CA GLY A 678 19.24 -24.35 11.07
C GLY A 678 18.18 -24.67 10.01
N LEU A 679 18.40 -24.26 8.76
CA LEU A 679 17.52 -24.56 7.63
C LEU A 679 17.38 -26.08 7.38
N GLU A 680 18.40 -26.85 7.68
CA GLU A 680 18.45 -28.30 7.51
C GLU A 680 17.47 -29.06 8.43
N TYR A 681 16.94 -28.42 9.45
CA TYR A 681 15.95 -29.00 10.37
C TYR A 681 14.52 -28.88 9.91
N ILE A 682 14.29 -28.12 8.84
CA ILE A 682 12.97 -27.84 8.26
C ILE A 682 12.92 -28.45 6.86
N ASP A 683 11.79 -29.01 6.48
CA ASP A 683 11.59 -29.58 5.13
C ASP A 683 10.59 -28.78 4.28
N LYS A 684 9.77 -27.97 4.92
CA LYS A 684 8.73 -27.19 4.26
C LYS A 684 8.35 -25.97 5.07
N VAL A 685 8.07 -24.87 4.40
CA VAL A 685 7.44 -23.68 4.99
C VAL A 685 6.04 -23.51 4.43
N VAL A 686 5.09 -23.13 5.28
CA VAL A 686 3.71 -22.84 4.90
C VAL A 686 3.36 -21.47 5.45
N ASP A 687 3.10 -20.55 4.54
CA ASP A 687 2.65 -19.21 4.87
C ASP A 687 1.11 -19.14 4.76
N VAL A 688 0.47 -18.71 5.85
CA VAL A 688 -0.98 -18.61 5.98
C VAL A 688 -1.34 -17.16 6.28
N ASP A 689 -1.43 -16.37 5.23
CA ASP A 689 -1.77 -14.95 5.29
C ASP A 689 -3.29 -14.70 5.13
N GLN A 690 -3.71 -13.45 5.36
CA GLN A 690 -5.10 -13.01 5.24
C GLN A 690 -5.52 -12.70 3.78
N SER A 691 -4.65 -12.92 2.80
CA SER A 691 -4.97 -12.65 1.40
C SER A 691 -6.14 -13.52 0.92
N PRO A 692 -7.01 -13.00 0.04
CA PRO A 692 -8.13 -13.77 -0.51
C PRO A 692 -7.67 -15.07 -1.18
N LEU A 693 -8.49 -16.14 -1.11
CA LEU A 693 -8.25 -17.43 -1.77
C LEU A 693 -8.12 -17.31 -3.30
N GLY A 694 -8.56 -16.22 -3.88
CA GLY A 694 -8.49 -15.91 -5.29
C GLY A 694 -9.19 -14.59 -5.60
N ARG A 695 -8.87 -14.03 -6.76
CA ARG A 695 -9.35 -12.70 -7.19
C ARG A 695 -10.68 -12.72 -7.95
N THR A 696 -11.21 -13.90 -8.20
CA THR A 696 -12.44 -14.05 -9.00
C THR A 696 -13.54 -14.77 -8.21
N PRO A 697 -14.83 -14.51 -8.52
CA PRO A 697 -15.96 -15.22 -7.90
C PRO A 697 -15.97 -16.74 -8.12
N ARG A 698 -15.13 -17.25 -9.01
CA ARG A 698 -14.97 -18.70 -9.28
C ARG A 698 -14.14 -19.42 -8.21
N SER A 699 -13.25 -18.69 -7.53
CA SER A 699 -12.51 -19.23 -6.40
C SER A 699 -13.45 -19.39 -5.20
N ASN A 700 -13.43 -20.55 -4.57
CA ASN A 700 -14.28 -20.86 -3.42
C ASN A 700 -13.60 -21.92 -2.53
N PRO A 701 -14.09 -22.17 -1.30
CA PRO A 701 -13.50 -23.16 -0.40
C PRO A 701 -13.36 -24.57 -1.02
N ALA A 702 -14.35 -25.03 -1.79
CA ALA A 702 -14.31 -26.35 -2.42
C ALA A 702 -13.22 -26.48 -3.50
N THR A 703 -12.97 -25.42 -4.28
CA THR A 703 -11.91 -25.41 -5.30
C THR A 703 -10.54 -25.30 -4.68
N TYR A 704 -10.39 -24.48 -3.64
CA TYR A 704 -9.11 -24.25 -2.97
C TYR A 704 -8.59 -25.48 -2.23
N THR A 705 -9.48 -26.18 -1.49
CA THR A 705 -9.14 -27.43 -0.78
C THR A 705 -8.99 -28.63 -1.71
N GLY A 706 -9.31 -28.46 -2.99
CA GLY A 706 -9.30 -29.55 -3.98
C GLY A 706 -10.45 -30.57 -3.86
N VAL A 707 -11.36 -30.41 -2.89
CA VAL A 707 -12.49 -31.29 -2.69
C VAL A 707 -13.47 -31.26 -3.87
N PHE A 708 -13.51 -30.16 -4.60
CA PHE A 708 -14.37 -30.03 -5.77
C PHE A 708 -14.00 -31.03 -6.90
N SER A 709 -12.73 -31.39 -7.01
CA SER A 709 -12.29 -32.42 -7.97
C SER A 709 -12.87 -33.78 -7.61
N ASP A 710 -12.88 -34.12 -6.30
CA ASP A 710 -13.47 -35.40 -5.84
C ASP A 710 -14.98 -35.40 -6.01
N ILE A 711 -15.66 -34.26 -5.74
CA ILE A 711 -17.09 -34.09 -5.98
C ILE A 711 -17.43 -34.30 -7.46
N ARG A 712 -16.66 -33.69 -8.39
CA ARG A 712 -16.86 -33.86 -9.82
C ARG A 712 -16.68 -35.34 -10.25
N SER A 713 -15.67 -36.01 -9.73
CA SER A 713 -15.43 -37.42 -9.97
C SER A 713 -16.61 -38.28 -9.52
N LEU A 714 -17.17 -38.02 -8.33
CA LEU A 714 -18.36 -38.68 -7.85
C LEU A 714 -19.55 -38.49 -8.81
N PHE A 715 -19.79 -37.27 -9.29
CA PHE A 715 -20.88 -36.99 -10.23
C PHE A 715 -20.68 -37.67 -11.60
N VAL A 716 -19.46 -37.88 -12.07
CA VAL A 716 -19.16 -38.63 -13.29
C VAL A 716 -19.53 -40.11 -13.15
N GLU A 717 -19.31 -40.69 -11.98
CA GLU A 717 -19.59 -42.10 -11.70
C GLU A 717 -21.09 -42.43 -11.59
N LEU A 718 -21.97 -41.46 -11.51
CA LEU A 718 -23.41 -41.64 -11.42
C LEU A 718 -23.95 -42.29 -12.71
N PRO A 719 -24.95 -43.20 -12.60
CA PRO A 719 -25.54 -43.87 -13.74
C PRO A 719 -26.02 -42.93 -14.85
N GLU A 720 -26.68 -41.84 -14.47
CA GLU A 720 -27.19 -40.85 -15.40
C GLU A 720 -26.06 -40.14 -16.18
N SER A 721 -24.93 -39.84 -15.55
CA SER A 721 -23.77 -39.28 -16.19
C SER A 721 -23.14 -40.26 -17.18
N LYS A 722 -23.06 -41.53 -16.82
CA LYS A 722 -22.55 -42.59 -17.70
C LYS A 722 -23.42 -42.79 -18.93
N ILE A 723 -24.75 -42.81 -18.77
CA ILE A 723 -25.70 -42.92 -19.89
C ILE A 723 -25.55 -41.73 -20.86
N ARG A 724 -25.35 -40.52 -20.36
CA ARG A 724 -25.19 -39.28 -21.13
C ARG A 724 -23.75 -39.07 -21.63
N GLY A 725 -22.79 -39.90 -21.26
CA GLY A 725 -21.38 -39.78 -21.62
C GLY A 725 -20.69 -38.52 -21.04
N TYR A 726 -21.15 -38.05 -19.86
CA TYR A 726 -20.61 -36.87 -19.25
C TYR A 726 -19.26 -37.16 -18.60
N LYS A 727 -18.30 -36.28 -18.86
CA LYS A 727 -16.92 -36.31 -18.29
C LYS A 727 -16.78 -35.24 -17.19
N ALA A 728 -15.69 -35.28 -16.46
CA ALA A 728 -15.42 -34.34 -15.36
C ALA A 728 -15.47 -32.86 -15.77
N GLY A 729 -15.15 -32.52 -17.02
CA GLY A 729 -15.29 -31.17 -17.56
C GLY A 729 -16.73 -30.64 -17.58
N ARG A 730 -17.73 -31.54 -17.73
CA ARG A 730 -19.17 -31.18 -17.70
C ARG A 730 -19.59 -30.57 -16.36
N PHE A 731 -19.01 -31.06 -15.29
CA PHE A 731 -19.26 -30.61 -13.92
C PHE A 731 -18.33 -29.51 -13.45
N SER A 732 -17.56 -28.90 -14.38
CA SER A 732 -16.71 -27.75 -14.10
C SER A 732 -17.37 -26.45 -14.54
N PHE A 733 -17.47 -25.48 -13.64
CA PHE A 733 -17.93 -24.12 -14.00
C PHE A 733 -16.85 -23.28 -14.68
N ASN A 734 -15.60 -23.76 -14.78
CA ASN A 734 -14.49 -23.07 -15.45
C ASN A 734 -14.40 -23.43 -16.96
N VAL A 735 -14.95 -24.54 -17.38
CA VAL A 735 -14.86 -25.08 -18.75
C VAL A 735 -16.20 -24.98 -19.44
N SER A 736 -16.22 -24.64 -20.71
CA SER A 736 -17.44 -24.64 -21.55
C SER A 736 -18.07 -26.03 -21.65
N GLY A 737 -19.36 -26.07 -21.91
CA GLY A 737 -20.14 -27.31 -22.10
C GLY A 737 -21.09 -27.62 -20.95
N GLY A 738 -20.73 -27.43 -19.69
CA GLY A 738 -21.61 -27.65 -18.53
C GLY A 738 -21.96 -26.38 -17.74
N ARG A 739 -21.18 -25.34 -17.90
CA ARG A 739 -21.38 -24.05 -17.22
C ARG A 739 -22.50 -23.23 -17.88
N CYS A 740 -23.05 -22.30 -17.17
CA CYS A 740 -23.89 -21.24 -17.72
C CYS A 740 -23.06 -20.31 -18.57
N GLU A 741 -23.30 -20.24 -19.87
CA GLU A 741 -22.49 -19.36 -20.76
C GLU A 741 -22.83 -17.87 -20.60
N ALA A 742 -24.04 -17.52 -20.14
CA ALA A 742 -24.44 -16.12 -19.91
C ALA A 742 -23.57 -15.42 -18.82
N CYS A 743 -23.16 -16.14 -17.78
CA CYS A 743 -22.25 -15.63 -16.75
C CYS A 743 -20.85 -16.26 -16.80
N GLY A 744 -20.57 -17.11 -17.81
CA GLY A 744 -19.31 -17.82 -17.95
C GLY A 744 -18.97 -18.73 -16.76
N GLY A 745 -19.98 -19.18 -15.97
CA GLY A 745 -19.81 -20.00 -14.76
C GLY A 745 -19.54 -19.21 -13.47
N ASN A 746 -19.59 -17.87 -13.51
CA ASN A 746 -19.41 -17.04 -12.31
C ASN A 746 -20.60 -17.14 -11.35
N GLY A 747 -21.82 -17.36 -11.87
CA GLY A 747 -23.07 -17.29 -11.13
C GLY A 747 -23.62 -15.87 -10.97
N TYR A 748 -22.76 -14.88 -11.13
CA TYR A 748 -23.04 -13.45 -10.96
C TYR A 748 -22.54 -12.67 -12.17
N LYS A 749 -23.12 -11.51 -12.43
CA LYS A 749 -22.62 -10.49 -13.33
C LYS A 749 -22.07 -9.34 -12.49
N THR A 750 -20.87 -8.89 -12.79
CA THR A 750 -20.28 -7.71 -12.15
C THR A 750 -20.79 -6.48 -12.89
N ILE A 751 -21.38 -5.55 -12.17
CA ILE A 751 -21.70 -4.20 -12.65
C ILE A 751 -20.61 -3.29 -12.11
N GLU A 752 -19.72 -2.84 -13.01
CA GLU A 752 -18.64 -1.90 -12.67
C GLU A 752 -19.25 -0.52 -12.44
N MET A 753 -18.95 0.07 -11.30
CA MET A 753 -19.37 1.41 -10.95
C MET A 753 -18.16 2.34 -10.87
N ASN A 754 -18.18 3.48 -11.60
CA ASN A 754 -17.02 4.37 -11.72
C ASN A 754 -16.51 4.98 -10.40
N PHE A 755 -17.36 5.14 -9.39
CA PHE A 755 -17.02 5.80 -8.12
C PHE A 755 -17.46 5.03 -6.87
N LEU A 756 -18.11 3.88 -7.04
CA LEU A 756 -18.59 3.00 -5.98
C LEU A 756 -18.01 1.61 -6.16
N PRO A 757 -18.01 0.75 -5.11
CA PRO A 757 -17.62 -0.64 -5.25
C PRO A 757 -18.49 -1.35 -6.30
N ASP A 758 -17.87 -2.26 -7.05
CA ASP A 758 -18.56 -3.09 -8.04
C ASP A 758 -19.67 -3.90 -7.39
N VAL A 759 -20.84 -3.94 -8.02
CA VAL A 759 -22.00 -4.70 -7.55
C VAL A 759 -22.08 -6.04 -8.26
N LEU A 760 -22.22 -7.10 -7.49
CA LEU A 760 -22.43 -8.47 -7.97
C LEU A 760 -23.93 -8.79 -8.00
N VAL A 761 -24.50 -8.92 -9.21
CA VAL A 761 -25.91 -9.26 -9.40
C VAL A 761 -26.04 -10.72 -9.82
N PRO A 762 -26.94 -11.52 -9.22
CA PRO A 762 -27.18 -12.89 -9.65
C PRO A 762 -27.49 -12.97 -11.14
N CYS A 763 -26.92 -13.98 -11.82
CA CYS A 763 -27.18 -14.18 -13.25
C CYS A 763 -28.65 -14.55 -13.49
N GLU A 764 -29.34 -13.81 -14.33
CA GLU A 764 -30.76 -14.00 -14.68
C GLU A 764 -31.06 -15.36 -15.31
N VAL A 765 -30.07 -15.97 -15.99
CA VAL A 765 -30.25 -17.26 -16.68
C VAL A 765 -30.08 -18.45 -15.75
N CYS A 766 -29.08 -18.44 -14.88
CA CYS A 766 -28.79 -19.57 -13.98
C CYS A 766 -29.20 -19.30 -12.52
N HIS A 767 -29.65 -18.09 -12.19
CA HIS A 767 -30.06 -17.70 -10.84
C HIS A 767 -29.00 -18.05 -9.77
N GLY A 768 -27.73 -17.75 -10.05
CA GLY A 768 -26.62 -18.04 -9.15
C GLY A 768 -26.06 -19.48 -9.21
N LYS A 769 -26.72 -20.41 -9.92
CA LYS A 769 -26.37 -21.84 -9.93
C LYS A 769 -25.12 -22.20 -10.73
N ARG A 770 -24.55 -21.29 -11.53
CA ARG A 770 -23.31 -21.44 -12.31
C ARG A 770 -23.34 -22.44 -13.49
N TYR A 771 -24.30 -23.34 -13.57
CA TYR A 771 -24.42 -24.41 -14.56
C TYR A 771 -25.63 -24.24 -15.47
N ASN A 772 -25.60 -24.91 -16.61
CA ASN A 772 -26.75 -25.04 -17.48
C ASN A 772 -27.75 -26.09 -16.93
N ARG A 773 -28.98 -26.04 -17.43
CA ARG A 773 -30.08 -26.86 -16.96
C ARG A 773 -29.76 -28.37 -17.02
N GLU A 774 -29.18 -28.83 -18.11
CA GLU A 774 -28.88 -30.24 -18.38
C GLU A 774 -27.87 -30.81 -17.35
N THR A 775 -26.84 -30.03 -16.95
CA THR A 775 -25.90 -30.45 -15.92
C THR A 775 -26.55 -30.55 -14.56
N LEU A 776 -27.55 -29.69 -14.26
CA LEU A 776 -28.28 -29.68 -13.00
C LEU A 776 -29.29 -30.83 -12.83
N GLU A 777 -29.61 -31.52 -13.93
CA GLU A 777 -30.49 -32.71 -13.90
C GLU A 777 -29.81 -33.92 -13.25
N VAL A 778 -28.49 -34.03 -13.33
CA VAL A 778 -27.72 -35.08 -12.68
C VAL A 778 -27.71 -34.87 -11.17
N ARG A 779 -28.18 -35.87 -10.40
CA ARG A 779 -28.33 -35.73 -8.95
C ARG A 779 -27.73 -36.89 -8.19
N PHE A 780 -27.05 -36.54 -7.09
CA PHE A 780 -26.58 -37.47 -6.07
C PHE A 780 -27.37 -37.27 -4.80
N LYS A 781 -27.98 -38.34 -4.26
CA LYS A 781 -28.92 -38.26 -3.13
C LYS A 781 -29.98 -37.14 -3.27
N GLY A 782 -30.49 -36.95 -4.51
CA GLY A 782 -31.50 -35.93 -4.84
C GLY A 782 -30.97 -34.51 -4.98
N LYS A 783 -29.68 -34.25 -4.89
CA LYS A 783 -29.03 -32.93 -5.00
C LYS A 783 -28.19 -32.81 -6.25
N SER A 784 -28.33 -31.68 -6.98
CA SER A 784 -27.47 -31.33 -8.11
C SER A 784 -26.12 -30.86 -7.63
N ILE A 785 -25.14 -30.73 -8.52
CA ILE A 785 -23.83 -30.21 -8.19
C ILE A 785 -23.89 -28.75 -7.68
N ALA A 786 -24.84 -27.94 -8.16
CA ALA A 786 -25.07 -26.59 -7.66
C ALA A 786 -25.63 -26.60 -6.24
N ASP A 787 -26.58 -27.51 -5.94
CA ASP A 787 -27.12 -27.68 -4.57
C ASP A 787 -26.03 -28.12 -3.60
N VAL A 788 -25.06 -28.93 -4.04
CA VAL A 788 -23.90 -29.33 -3.24
C VAL A 788 -22.98 -28.15 -2.94
N LEU A 789 -22.71 -27.32 -3.92
CA LEU A 789 -21.91 -26.09 -3.72
C LEU A 789 -22.63 -25.08 -2.79
N ASP A 790 -23.96 -25.06 -2.78
CA ASP A 790 -24.75 -24.20 -1.90
C ASP A 790 -24.92 -24.75 -0.47
N MET A 791 -24.49 -25.99 -0.21
CA MET A 791 -24.51 -26.56 1.14
C MET A 791 -23.48 -25.86 2.03
N THR A 792 -23.87 -25.62 3.29
CA THR A 792 -22.89 -25.30 4.34
C THR A 792 -22.00 -26.52 4.62
N ILE A 793 -20.79 -26.27 5.10
CA ILE A 793 -19.81 -27.32 5.41
C ILE A 793 -20.40 -28.33 6.40
N ASN A 794 -21.10 -27.87 7.45
CA ASN A 794 -21.74 -28.75 8.41
C ASN A 794 -22.71 -29.73 7.72
N ARG A 795 -23.57 -29.23 6.83
CA ARG A 795 -24.52 -30.06 6.09
C ARG A 795 -23.80 -30.96 5.07
N ALA A 796 -22.74 -30.51 4.49
CA ALA A 796 -21.95 -31.30 3.55
C ALA A 796 -21.24 -32.47 4.23
N VAL A 797 -20.77 -32.30 5.49
CA VAL A 797 -20.22 -33.40 6.31
C VAL A 797 -21.24 -34.51 6.53
N GLU A 798 -22.46 -34.17 6.88
CA GLU A 798 -23.58 -35.14 7.03
C GLU A 798 -23.93 -35.78 5.67
N PHE A 799 -24.01 -35.01 4.60
CA PHE A 799 -24.39 -35.47 3.27
C PHE A 799 -23.36 -36.46 2.67
N PHE A 800 -22.08 -36.25 2.90
CA PHE A 800 -20.99 -37.08 2.40
C PHE A 800 -20.41 -38.06 3.42
N GLU A 801 -21.12 -38.38 4.50
CA GLU A 801 -20.65 -39.27 5.56
C GLU A 801 -20.11 -40.63 5.05
N ASN A 802 -20.70 -41.16 3.95
CA ASN A 802 -20.30 -42.42 3.33
C ASN A 802 -19.34 -42.28 2.15
N VAL A 803 -18.73 -41.11 1.96
CA VAL A 803 -17.74 -40.83 0.90
C VAL A 803 -16.42 -40.31 1.52
N PRO A 804 -15.55 -41.23 1.99
CA PRO A 804 -14.38 -40.88 2.80
C PRO A 804 -13.43 -39.87 2.15
N GLN A 805 -13.25 -39.94 0.81
CA GLN A 805 -12.37 -39.05 0.06
C GLN A 805 -12.84 -37.59 0.15
N ILE A 806 -14.13 -37.33 0.11
CA ILE A 806 -14.74 -36.01 0.24
C ILE A 806 -14.82 -35.64 1.72
N LEU A 807 -15.31 -36.54 2.56
CA LEU A 807 -15.55 -36.33 3.99
C LEU A 807 -14.29 -35.85 4.70
N ASN A 808 -13.13 -36.49 4.49
CA ASN A 808 -11.88 -36.16 5.16
C ASN A 808 -11.45 -34.70 4.90
N LYS A 809 -11.65 -34.20 3.69
CA LYS A 809 -11.30 -32.82 3.35
C LYS A 809 -12.31 -31.80 3.91
N ILE A 810 -13.60 -32.12 3.88
CA ILE A 810 -14.66 -31.24 4.40
C ILE A 810 -14.63 -31.18 5.92
N LYS A 811 -14.37 -32.30 6.58
CA LYS A 811 -14.31 -32.38 8.04
C LYS A 811 -13.25 -31.47 8.63
N VAL A 812 -12.10 -31.31 7.97
CA VAL A 812 -11.06 -30.39 8.42
C VAL A 812 -11.54 -28.94 8.37
N LEU A 813 -12.33 -28.55 7.34
CA LEU A 813 -12.95 -27.23 7.30
C LEU A 813 -13.93 -26.99 8.46
N GLN A 814 -14.67 -28.02 8.87
CA GLN A 814 -15.52 -27.95 10.05
C GLN A 814 -14.71 -27.80 11.35
N GLU A 815 -13.61 -28.55 11.48
CA GLU A 815 -12.73 -28.56 12.64
C GLU A 815 -12.04 -27.20 12.88
N VAL A 816 -11.79 -26.42 11.83
CA VAL A 816 -11.26 -25.04 11.95
C VAL A 816 -12.36 -23.99 12.20
N GLY A 817 -13.59 -24.43 12.53
CA GLY A 817 -14.68 -23.52 12.85
C GLY A 817 -15.40 -22.89 11.65
N LEU A 818 -15.24 -23.44 10.43
CA LEU A 818 -15.87 -22.92 9.21
C LEU A 818 -17.14 -23.70 8.82
N GLY A 819 -17.76 -24.39 9.74
CA GLY A 819 -18.95 -25.21 9.48
C GLY A 819 -20.14 -24.46 8.88
N TYR A 820 -20.21 -23.15 9.08
CA TYR A 820 -21.30 -22.27 8.64
C TYR A 820 -21.17 -21.75 7.21
N ILE A 821 -19.95 -21.68 6.63
CA ILE A 821 -19.76 -21.20 5.26
C ILE A 821 -20.23 -22.23 4.24
N LYS A 822 -20.58 -21.77 3.03
CA LYS A 822 -20.98 -22.66 1.93
C LYS A 822 -19.74 -23.17 1.18
N LEU A 823 -19.77 -24.42 0.70
CA LEU A 823 -18.70 -25.00 -0.12
C LEU A 823 -18.36 -24.16 -1.35
N GLY A 824 -19.35 -23.63 -2.03
CA GLY A 824 -19.23 -22.81 -3.24
C GLY A 824 -19.24 -21.29 -2.98
N GLN A 825 -19.10 -20.82 -1.74
CA GLN A 825 -19.07 -19.40 -1.41
C GLN A 825 -17.95 -18.69 -2.15
N PRO A 826 -18.22 -17.62 -2.90
CA PRO A 826 -17.16 -16.88 -3.61
C PRO A 826 -16.08 -16.37 -2.64
N SER A 827 -14.81 -16.52 -3.02
CA SER A 827 -13.69 -16.06 -2.18
C SER A 827 -13.72 -14.56 -1.89
N THR A 828 -14.35 -13.77 -2.77
CA THR A 828 -14.52 -12.32 -2.62
C THR A 828 -15.51 -11.93 -1.52
N THR A 829 -16.33 -12.87 -1.05
CA THR A 829 -17.31 -12.66 0.04
C THR A 829 -16.83 -13.22 1.39
N LEU A 830 -15.67 -13.88 1.41
CA LEU A 830 -15.05 -14.36 2.63
C LEU A 830 -14.27 -13.24 3.32
N SER A 831 -14.34 -13.20 4.65
CA SER A 831 -13.45 -12.34 5.45
C SER A 831 -11.99 -12.80 5.36
N GLY A 832 -11.05 -11.94 5.76
CA GLY A 832 -9.62 -12.28 5.81
C GLY A 832 -9.36 -13.50 6.69
N GLY A 833 -9.97 -13.55 7.88
CA GLY A 833 -9.85 -14.65 8.81
C GLY A 833 -10.49 -15.97 8.31
N GLU A 834 -11.63 -15.90 7.61
CA GLU A 834 -12.23 -17.07 6.97
C GLU A 834 -11.33 -17.62 5.87
N SER A 835 -10.79 -16.76 5.01
CA SER A 835 -9.83 -17.13 3.97
C SER A 835 -8.59 -17.82 4.54
N GLN A 836 -8.04 -17.27 5.62
CA GLN A 836 -6.90 -17.81 6.34
C GLN A 836 -7.20 -19.21 6.91
N ARG A 837 -8.37 -19.39 7.55
CA ARG A 837 -8.79 -20.70 8.07
C ARG A 837 -9.02 -21.73 6.97
N VAL A 838 -9.51 -21.36 5.78
CA VAL A 838 -9.58 -22.28 4.63
C VAL A 838 -8.18 -22.70 4.17
N LYS A 839 -7.20 -21.78 4.13
CA LYS A 839 -5.79 -22.11 3.84
C LYS A 839 -5.24 -23.11 4.86
N LEU A 840 -5.43 -22.82 6.14
CA LEU A 840 -5.00 -23.68 7.23
C LEU A 840 -5.62 -25.08 7.13
N ALA A 841 -6.93 -25.17 6.88
CA ALA A 841 -7.62 -26.45 6.70
C ALA A 841 -7.06 -27.26 5.52
N THR A 842 -6.69 -26.57 4.42
CA THR A 842 -6.09 -27.22 3.26
C THR A 842 -4.75 -27.86 3.60
N GLU A 843 -3.90 -27.17 4.37
CA GLU A 843 -2.62 -27.72 4.81
C GLU A 843 -2.78 -28.86 5.81
N LEU A 844 -3.73 -28.75 6.73
CA LEU A 844 -4.07 -29.82 7.69
C LEU A 844 -4.56 -31.11 7.02
N SER A 845 -5.18 -30.99 5.86
CA SER A 845 -5.65 -32.15 5.09
C SER A 845 -4.55 -32.92 4.36
N LYS A 846 -3.35 -32.33 4.24
CA LYS A 846 -2.18 -32.93 3.60
C LYS A 846 -1.43 -33.86 4.55
N ARG A 847 -0.62 -34.76 3.98
CA ARG A 847 0.26 -35.61 4.75
C ARG A 847 1.35 -34.76 5.40
N ASP A 848 1.53 -34.95 6.68
CA ASP A 848 2.44 -34.22 7.54
C ASP A 848 3.76 -34.96 7.73
N THR A 849 4.89 -34.23 7.77
CA THR A 849 6.23 -34.79 7.98
C THR A 849 6.75 -34.57 9.41
N GLY A 850 6.10 -33.70 10.19
CA GLY A 850 6.54 -33.31 11.54
C GLY A 850 7.76 -32.38 11.55
N LYS A 851 8.15 -31.80 10.39
CA LYS A 851 9.26 -30.82 10.26
C LYS A 851 8.82 -29.56 9.48
N THR A 852 7.53 -29.35 9.37
CA THR A 852 7.00 -28.19 8.66
C THR A 852 6.98 -26.97 9.56
N LEU A 853 7.40 -25.82 9.03
CA LEU A 853 7.28 -24.51 9.67
C LEU A 853 6.05 -23.80 9.13
N TYR A 854 5.09 -23.49 10.00
CA TYR A 854 3.90 -22.71 9.70
C TYR A 854 4.10 -21.27 10.16
N ILE A 855 3.82 -20.31 9.30
CA ILE A 855 3.81 -18.87 9.61
C ILE A 855 2.39 -18.37 9.45
N LEU A 856 1.82 -17.77 10.49
CA LEU A 856 0.48 -17.20 10.50
C LEU A 856 0.55 -15.73 10.93
N ASP A 857 -0.11 -14.86 10.17
CA ASP A 857 -0.17 -13.43 10.46
C ASP A 857 -1.55 -13.07 11.00
N GLU A 858 -1.63 -12.67 12.27
CA GLU A 858 -2.84 -12.28 13.01
C GLU A 858 -4.05 -13.21 12.78
N PRO A 859 -3.93 -14.52 13.07
CA PRO A 859 -4.98 -15.49 12.75
C PRO A 859 -6.26 -15.34 13.58
N THR A 860 -6.27 -14.52 14.63
CA THR A 860 -7.45 -14.28 15.48
C THR A 860 -8.32 -13.12 14.99
N THR A 861 -7.94 -12.48 13.89
CA THR A 861 -8.70 -11.40 13.29
C THR A 861 -10.16 -11.79 13.04
N GLY A 862 -11.09 -11.01 13.57
CA GLY A 862 -12.54 -11.24 13.41
C GLY A 862 -13.09 -12.47 14.15
N LEU A 863 -12.38 -13.00 15.14
CA LEU A 863 -12.78 -14.19 15.88
C LEU A 863 -13.33 -13.84 17.26
N HIS A 864 -14.46 -14.43 17.57
CA HIS A 864 -14.99 -14.49 18.93
C HIS A 864 -14.11 -15.39 19.82
N PHE A 865 -14.13 -15.22 21.13
CA PHE A 865 -13.35 -16.03 22.10
C PHE A 865 -13.47 -17.55 21.86
N GLU A 866 -14.68 -18.04 21.58
CA GLU A 866 -14.90 -19.47 21.27
C GLU A 866 -14.22 -19.90 19.97
N ASP A 867 -14.23 -19.06 18.94
CA ASP A 867 -13.53 -19.33 17.67
C ASP A 867 -12.01 -19.37 17.89
N ILE A 868 -11.48 -18.50 18.78
CA ILE A 868 -10.05 -18.49 19.16
C ILE A 868 -9.70 -19.79 19.87
N ARG A 869 -10.54 -20.27 20.79
CA ARG A 869 -10.35 -21.56 21.49
C ARG A 869 -10.26 -22.72 20.48
N VAL A 870 -11.16 -22.75 19.50
CA VAL A 870 -11.14 -23.76 18.42
C VAL A 870 -9.85 -23.64 17.59
N LEU A 871 -9.44 -22.44 17.20
CA LEU A 871 -8.21 -22.21 16.45
C LEU A 871 -6.98 -22.69 17.22
N LEU A 872 -6.85 -22.34 18.49
CA LEU A 872 -5.74 -22.77 19.35
C LEU A 872 -5.67 -24.31 19.46
N THR A 873 -6.81 -25.00 19.54
CA THR A 873 -6.86 -26.47 19.53
C THR A 873 -6.25 -27.03 18.25
N VAL A 874 -6.52 -26.40 17.11
CA VAL A 874 -5.99 -26.79 15.80
C VAL A 874 -4.48 -26.54 15.72
N LEU A 875 -4.02 -25.35 16.13
CA LEU A 875 -2.59 -24.99 16.13
C LEU A 875 -1.78 -25.90 17.06
N ASN A 876 -2.30 -26.18 18.25
CA ASN A 876 -1.66 -27.11 19.18
C ASN A 876 -1.52 -28.52 18.59
N ARG A 877 -2.55 -29.02 17.89
CA ARG A 877 -2.51 -30.32 17.21
C ARG A 877 -1.42 -30.39 16.12
N LEU A 878 -1.11 -29.26 15.44
CA LEU A 878 0.00 -29.18 14.49
C LEU A 878 1.35 -29.29 15.21
N VAL A 879 1.53 -28.60 16.32
CA VAL A 879 2.76 -28.64 17.12
C VAL A 879 2.95 -30.02 17.75
N ASP A 880 1.90 -30.66 18.24
CA ASP A 880 1.91 -32.00 18.83
C ASP A 880 2.39 -33.07 17.84
N LYS A 881 2.26 -32.83 16.54
CA LYS A 881 2.81 -33.67 15.47
C LYS A 881 4.29 -33.42 15.17
N GLY A 882 4.95 -32.52 15.91
CA GLY A 882 6.37 -32.19 15.77
C GLY A 882 6.65 -30.94 14.92
N ASN A 883 5.64 -30.30 14.36
CA ASN A 883 5.81 -29.09 13.55
C ASN A 883 6.11 -27.85 14.40
N THR A 884 6.62 -26.82 13.77
CA THR A 884 6.81 -25.50 14.36
C THR A 884 5.74 -24.53 13.85
N VAL A 885 5.12 -23.80 14.74
CA VAL A 885 4.11 -22.79 14.40
C VAL A 885 4.59 -21.44 14.92
N ILE A 886 4.78 -20.48 14.01
CA ILE A 886 5.09 -19.08 14.31
C ILE A 886 3.84 -18.26 14.02
N VAL A 887 3.37 -17.50 15.01
CA VAL A 887 2.19 -16.65 14.90
C VAL A 887 2.58 -15.21 15.25
N ILE A 888 2.27 -14.26 14.39
CA ILE A 888 2.32 -12.83 14.74
C ILE A 888 0.98 -12.51 15.40
N GLU A 889 0.97 -12.03 16.64
CA GLU A 889 -0.28 -11.79 17.37
C GLU A 889 -0.21 -10.65 18.38
N HIS A 890 -1.39 -10.08 18.63
CA HIS A 890 -1.66 -9.08 19.65
C HIS A 890 -2.67 -9.55 20.70
N ASN A 891 -3.42 -10.60 20.41
CA ASN A 891 -4.44 -11.14 21.28
C ASN A 891 -3.81 -11.84 22.50
N MET A 892 -4.15 -11.37 23.71
CA MET A 892 -3.57 -11.88 24.96
C MET A 892 -3.93 -13.33 25.21
N ASP A 893 -5.06 -13.82 24.75
CA ASP A 893 -5.48 -15.22 24.89
C ASP A 893 -4.57 -16.17 24.10
N VAL A 894 -4.09 -15.73 22.94
CA VAL A 894 -3.09 -16.48 22.14
C VAL A 894 -1.71 -16.37 22.74
N ILE A 895 -1.31 -15.16 23.15
CA ILE A 895 0.00 -14.89 23.72
C ILE A 895 0.22 -15.74 24.99
N LYS A 896 -0.75 -15.76 25.90
CA LYS A 896 -0.64 -16.58 27.13
C LYS A 896 -0.67 -18.10 26.88
N ALA A 897 -1.24 -18.54 25.75
CA ALA A 897 -1.33 -19.96 25.37
C ALA A 897 -0.10 -20.47 24.60
N ALA A 898 0.79 -19.60 24.13
CA ALA A 898 1.99 -19.96 23.39
C ALA A 898 3.06 -20.67 24.26
N ASP A 899 3.91 -21.49 23.63
CA ASP A 899 5.04 -22.13 24.32
C ASP A 899 6.25 -21.20 24.46
N TYR A 900 6.40 -20.28 23.48
CA TYR A 900 7.54 -19.37 23.41
C TYR A 900 7.12 -18.03 22.83
N LEU A 901 7.59 -16.95 23.40
CA LEU A 901 7.31 -15.59 22.96
C LEU A 901 8.58 -14.90 22.44
N ILE A 902 8.41 -14.03 21.46
CA ILE A 902 9.41 -13.11 20.94
C ILE A 902 8.77 -11.73 20.96
N ASP A 903 9.20 -10.87 21.91
CA ASP A 903 8.62 -9.53 22.09
C ASP A 903 9.48 -8.46 21.43
N MET A 904 8.87 -7.72 20.48
CA MET A 904 9.52 -6.67 19.70
C MET A 904 9.10 -5.29 20.19
N GLY A 905 10.06 -4.36 20.26
CA GLY A 905 9.72 -3.01 20.72
C GLY A 905 10.93 -2.08 20.78
N PRO A 906 10.95 -1.15 21.78
CA PRO A 906 9.89 -0.86 22.78
C PRO A 906 8.69 -0.11 22.21
N GLU A 907 8.90 0.70 21.16
CA GLU A 907 7.88 1.53 20.52
C GLU A 907 7.68 1.10 19.06
N GLY A 908 6.80 1.81 18.32
CA GLY A 908 6.65 1.69 16.88
C GLY A 908 7.69 2.53 16.11
N GLY A 909 7.78 2.33 14.78
CA GLY A 909 8.60 3.12 13.87
C GLY A 909 10.08 3.14 14.24
N ARG A 910 10.70 4.30 14.21
CA ARG A 910 12.13 4.49 14.53
C ARG A 910 12.48 4.15 15.98
N GLY A 911 11.54 4.28 16.90
CA GLY A 911 11.68 3.91 18.31
C GLY A 911 11.67 2.40 18.58
N GLY A 912 11.20 1.61 17.60
CA GLY A 912 11.11 0.15 17.66
C GLY A 912 12.29 -0.59 17.04
N GLY A 913 12.01 -1.79 16.56
CA GLY A 913 12.96 -2.61 15.79
C GLY A 913 14.00 -3.32 16.62
N ARG A 914 13.77 -3.53 17.91
CA ARG A 914 14.65 -4.29 18.82
C ARG A 914 13.91 -5.51 19.37
N LEU A 915 14.65 -6.56 19.65
CA LEU A 915 14.19 -7.66 20.47
C LEU A 915 14.29 -7.23 21.94
N LEU A 916 13.16 -7.16 22.65
CA LEU A 916 13.14 -6.79 24.06
C LEU A 916 13.42 -8.01 24.94
N CYS A 917 12.68 -9.06 24.72
CA CYS A 917 12.84 -10.32 25.43
C CYS A 917 12.27 -11.49 24.61
N SER A 918 12.75 -12.69 24.92
CA SER A 918 12.24 -13.93 24.38
C SER A 918 12.31 -15.03 25.44
N GLY A 919 11.34 -15.92 25.44
CA GLY A 919 11.24 -16.99 26.43
C GLY A 919 9.81 -17.50 26.55
N THR A 920 9.53 -18.24 27.61
CA THR A 920 8.16 -18.63 27.94
C THR A 920 7.31 -17.41 28.32
N PRO A 921 5.98 -17.48 28.22
CA PRO A 921 5.12 -16.39 28.66
C PRO A 921 5.41 -15.90 30.09
N GLU A 922 5.73 -16.84 31.00
CA GLU A 922 6.05 -16.56 32.38
C GLU A 922 7.36 -15.79 32.54
N GLU A 923 8.37 -16.10 31.72
CA GLU A 923 9.66 -15.38 31.67
C GLU A 923 9.49 -13.98 31.06
N VAL A 924 8.75 -13.87 29.95
CA VAL A 924 8.50 -12.57 29.30
C VAL A 924 7.66 -11.65 30.19
N ALA A 925 6.73 -12.17 30.98
CA ALA A 925 5.98 -11.42 31.97
C ALA A 925 6.87 -10.75 33.05
N GLN A 926 8.07 -11.26 33.29
CA GLN A 926 9.05 -10.69 34.23
C GLN A 926 9.95 -9.62 33.58
N CYS A 927 9.87 -9.46 32.26
CA CYS A 927 10.68 -8.47 31.56
C CYS A 927 10.38 -7.05 32.11
N PRO A 928 11.41 -6.25 32.44
CA PRO A 928 11.21 -4.90 32.97
C PRO A 928 10.75 -3.92 31.91
N GLU A 929 11.10 -4.17 30.66
CA GLU A 929 10.79 -3.36 29.49
C GLU A 929 9.67 -3.99 28.65
N GLY A 930 8.88 -3.18 27.99
CA GLY A 930 7.85 -3.61 27.07
C GLY A 930 6.44 -3.61 27.63
N TYR A 931 5.52 -3.23 26.77
CA TYR A 931 4.10 -3.16 27.14
C TYR A 931 3.46 -4.53 27.24
N THR A 932 3.88 -5.48 26.38
CA THR A 932 3.36 -6.86 26.39
C THR A 932 3.56 -7.52 27.76
N ALA A 933 4.74 -7.39 28.35
CA ALA A 933 5.05 -7.95 29.65
C ALA A 933 4.10 -7.45 30.76
N ARG A 934 3.72 -6.17 30.72
CA ARG A 934 2.77 -5.58 31.67
C ARG A 934 1.39 -6.23 31.56
N PHE A 935 0.81 -6.26 30.34
CA PHE A 935 -0.52 -6.82 30.15
C PHE A 935 -0.56 -8.32 30.38
N LEU A 936 0.53 -9.03 30.01
CA LEU A 936 0.66 -10.46 30.26
C LEU A 936 0.69 -10.80 31.75
N ARG A 937 1.37 -10.01 32.58
CA ARG A 937 1.34 -10.15 34.04
C ARG A 937 -0.08 -10.04 34.59
N GLU A 938 -0.85 -9.07 34.13
CA GLU A 938 -2.24 -8.88 34.56
C GLU A 938 -3.12 -10.07 34.13
N GLU A 939 -2.93 -10.61 32.93
CA GLU A 939 -3.69 -11.76 32.46
C GLU A 939 -3.31 -13.07 33.18
N LEU A 940 -2.01 -13.30 33.43
CA LEU A 940 -1.58 -14.48 34.21
C LEU A 940 -2.02 -14.42 35.66
N ALA A 941 -2.16 -13.23 36.25
CA ALA A 941 -2.65 -13.05 37.64
C ALA A 941 -4.17 -13.23 37.81
N ARG A 942 -4.95 -13.13 36.71
CA ARG A 942 -6.40 -13.31 36.71
C ARG A 942 -6.86 -14.77 36.70
N GLN A 943 -5.93 -15.71 36.67
CA GLN A 943 -6.19 -17.14 36.73
C GLN A 943 -6.13 -17.71 38.16
#